data_c3cf1a856eb960e0c5c8561d1731c2f1
#
_entry.id   c3cf1a856eb960e0c5c8561d1731c2f1
#
_cell.length_a   1.000
_cell.length_b   1.000
_cell.length_c   1.000
_cell.angle_alpha   90.00
_cell.angle_beta   90.00
_cell.angle_gamma   90.00
#
_symmetry.space_group_name_H-M   'P 1'
#
loop_
_entity.id
_entity.type
_entity.pdbx_description
1 polymer ?
#
loop_
_entity_poly.entity_id
_entity_poly.type
_entity_poly.pdbx_seq_one_letter_code
_entity_poly.pdbx_strand_id
1 'polypeptide(L)'
;MIRLRTLGTLDLTHPHGLELRAVLAQPRRVALLAYLAVAQPRGFHRRDHVLTLFWPEHDTERARSSLNRAIYFLRRELGDGVILSRGAEELGLDSEKFWCDAAAFEEALDGTELNRALELYRGDLLPGFFTSRAEGFERWLEATRSRLRDRAASAAWRCVSENESRGELALAAVYARRAVELAPFDEVGVRRLLTLLDRAGDRAGATRIYKEFAERMAHELDLAPSPETRAHIEDIQSRELANGASGDVDTVASAAQPVSAIDVPASATTSQGFHRSPRRAWTAAGAVAAIAGLTWALGLPALAKRPTDPRTVFVIPFANRTPDHAMDDLGRVAAGQIIQSLSATGLVNAVPPDARGSAVRSTVGASLPGDAPDLAAGSYAGTIVSGAFHLEAGRVVFQAWITDARRNRIAWAVRTPSAPVDSAARAIDELSRRITGAVAALGTPSLTPWFPIATSSPPAFDAFQEFAEASELQSRGFDQDAVPHLRRAVALDTTFTWARLQLASAYYNLFEQAAADSIADALNGDRESLNPLQRLWLTWMLTVRTEDKLAGYRAMRAAAELAPERFLFNVAQRAMALNRPHEAIDVLERLGPDSPHAGGPGAYWSLLARSYHAVGDAQRELRVARAARHSNIEPMIALSLQVRALASLGRTTDVQALLDTALTLPMEHGPTPLQLMVGIARVSSPGQLMVSAAKELRAHGHEDDAQTVLARALDWYRAQSVHGVPREARRFEIASALYLARDWAAADTAFQALAAADTVNVIYLGFLGTIAARRNDEATARRIIAKFDSLRPSLPQPRAIAGYWQAKISSILGDERDALLLMSEVWPQGDSGPHMDFDHERMWSSEEFRRFIRPRG
;
A
#
# COMPACT_ATOMS: atom_id res chain seq x y z
N MET A 1 -18.55 20.33 26.72
CA MET A 1 -18.56 18.90 26.34
C MET A 1 -17.49 18.66 25.30
N ILE A 2 -16.59 17.72 25.54
CA ILE A 2 -15.55 17.30 24.58
C ILE A 2 -16.22 16.64 23.39
N ARG A 3 -15.71 16.88 22.19
CA ARG A 3 -16.29 16.34 20.97
C ARG A 3 -15.26 15.52 20.22
N LEU A 4 -15.55 14.24 20.01
CA LEU A 4 -14.80 13.31 19.17
C LEU A 4 -15.59 13.09 17.87
N ARG A 5 -14.99 13.40 16.72
CA ARG A 5 -15.51 13.06 15.41
C ARG A 5 -14.69 11.91 14.86
N THR A 6 -15.35 10.89 14.39
CA THR A 6 -14.75 9.65 13.92
C THR A 6 -15.33 9.16 12.57
N LEU A 7 -16.45 9.72 12.11
CA LEU A 7 -17.11 9.35 10.86
C LEU A 7 -16.62 10.23 9.70
N GLY A 8 -15.78 9.66 8.83
CA GLY A 8 -15.20 10.34 7.67
C GLY A 8 -14.00 11.22 7.98
N THR A 9 -13.85 11.68 9.20
CA THR A 9 -12.68 12.46 9.67
C THR A 9 -12.37 12.10 11.10
N LEU A 10 -11.11 12.27 11.52
CA LEU A 10 -10.72 12.15 12.92
C LEU A 10 -10.41 13.53 13.48
N ASP A 11 -11.19 13.98 14.46
CA ASP A 11 -11.03 15.25 15.15
C ASP A 11 -11.43 15.12 16.64
N LEU A 12 -10.69 15.75 17.52
CA LEU A 12 -10.97 15.77 18.95
C LEU A 12 -10.80 17.18 19.49
N THR A 13 -11.90 17.79 19.93
CA THR A 13 -11.92 19.18 20.35
C THR A 13 -12.44 19.36 21.78
N HIS A 14 -11.80 20.28 22.51
CA HIS A 14 -12.23 20.75 23.82
C HIS A 14 -13.48 21.66 23.68
N PRO A 15 -14.32 21.83 24.74
CA PRO A 15 -15.50 22.72 24.71
C PRO A 15 -15.25 24.16 24.21
N HIS A 16 -14.02 24.64 24.35
CA HIS A 16 -13.59 25.95 23.85
C HIS A 16 -13.06 25.96 22.42
N GLY A 17 -13.25 24.89 21.65
CA GLY A 17 -12.85 24.78 20.24
C GLY A 17 -11.38 24.48 20.00
N LEU A 18 -10.57 24.27 21.04
CA LEU A 18 -9.16 23.91 20.92
C LEU A 18 -9.02 22.42 20.60
N GLU A 19 -8.23 22.11 19.57
CA GLU A 19 -7.90 20.74 19.19
C GLU A 19 -6.96 20.07 20.20
N LEU A 20 -7.30 18.88 20.67
CA LEU A 20 -6.51 18.10 21.63
C LEU A 20 -5.43 17.27 20.93
N ARG A 21 -4.47 17.96 20.29
CA ARG A 21 -3.39 17.34 19.49
C ARG A 21 -2.56 16.34 20.26
N ALA A 22 -2.36 16.54 21.56
CA ALA A 22 -1.61 15.63 22.40
C ALA A 22 -2.23 14.22 22.48
N VAL A 23 -3.57 14.15 22.41
CA VAL A 23 -4.31 12.88 22.35
C VAL A 23 -4.29 12.31 20.95
N LEU A 24 -4.58 13.13 19.93
CA LEU A 24 -4.61 12.71 18.51
C LEU A 24 -3.27 12.16 18.02
N ALA A 25 -2.14 12.66 18.54
CA ALA A 25 -0.81 12.13 18.25
C ALA A 25 -0.52 10.74 18.84
N GLN A 26 -1.47 10.13 19.56
CA GLN A 26 -1.28 8.87 20.26
C GLN A 26 -2.33 7.82 19.79
N PRO A 27 -2.07 7.09 18.70
CA PRO A 27 -3.09 6.23 18.06
C PRO A 27 -3.78 5.26 19.03
N ARG A 28 -3.04 4.54 19.87
CA ARG A 28 -3.66 3.60 20.86
C ARG A 28 -4.61 4.28 21.85
N ARG A 29 -4.36 5.55 22.20
CA ARG A 29 -5.24 6.31 23.12
C ARG A 29 -6.49 6.81 22.42
N VAL A 30 -6.36 7.24 21.17
CA VAL A 30 -7.50 7.57 20.31
C VAL A 30 -8.36 6.33 20.08
N ALA A 31 -7.74 5.20 19.74
CA ALA A 31 -8.41 3.92 19.58
C ALA A 31 -9.19 3.50 20.84
N LEU A 32 -8.59 3.64 22.01
CA LEU A 32 -9.24 3.37 23.30
C LEU A 32 -10.46 4.28 23.53
N LEU A 33 -10.34 5.58 23.25
CA LEU A 33 -11.44 6.53 23.34
C LEU A 33 -12.59 6.19 22.38
N ALA A 34 -12.27 5.91 21.13
CA ALA A 34 -13.25 5.53 20.12
C ALA A 34 -13.95 4.22 20.49
N TYR A 35 -13.19 3.24 20.98
CA TYR A 35 -13.75 1.98 21.49
C TYR A 35 -14.74 2.20 22.63
N LEU A 36 -14.35 2.95 23.67
CA LEU A 36 -15.22 3.25 24.81
C LEU A 36 -16.48 4.04 24.43
N ALA A 37 -16.41 4.84 23.34
CA ALA A 37 -17.54 5.63 22.84
C ALA A 37 -18.51 4.82 21.97
N VAL A 38 -18.04 3.84 21.19
CA VAL A 38 -18.79 3.22 20.09
C VAL A 38 -19.06 1.73 20.30
N ALA A 39 -18.30 1.04 21.17
CA ALA A 39 -18.48 -0.40 21.40
C ALA A 39 -19.85 -0.74 21.99
N GLN A 40 -20.38 -1.88 21.58
CA GLN A 40 -21.66 -2.40 22.02
C GLN A 40 -21.47 -3.57 23.03
N PRO A 41 -22.29 -3.65 24.08
CA PRO A 41 -23.29 -2.66 24.54
C PRO A 41 -22.63 -1.39 25.04
N ARG A 42 -23.28 -0.24 24.89
CA ARG A 42 -22.74 1.06 25.35
C ARG A 42 -22.67 1.14 26.86
N GLY A 43 -21.77 1.94 27.36
CA GLY A 43 -21.61 2.26 28.78
C GLY A 43 -20.27 1.76 29.33
N PHE A 44 -20.30 0.80 30.24
CA PHE A 44 -19.09 0.31 30.91
C PHE A 44 -18.58 -0.98 30.28
N HIS A 45 -17.26 -1.02 30.02
CA HIS A 45 -16.56 -2.15 29.43
C HIS A 45 -15.56 -2.74 30.42
N ARG A 46 -15.48 -4.07 30.49
CA ARG A 46 -14.54 -4.77 31.38
C ARG A 46 -13.10 -4.47 31.00
N ARG A 47 -12.28 -4.13 31.97
CA ARG A 47 -10.85 -3.86 31.77
C ARG A 47 -10.12 -5.05 31.14
N ASP A 48 -10.40 -6.26 31.58
CA ASP A 48 -9.76 -7.47 31.03
C ASP A 48 -10.02 -7.62 29.52
N HIS A 49 -11.24 -7.28 29.07
CA HIS A 49 -11.55 -7.27 27.64
C HIS A 49 -10.78 -6.18 26.88
N VAL A 50 -10.71 -4.98 27.43
CA VAL A 50 -9.90 -3.87 26.89
C VAL A 50 -8.42 -4.25 26.81
N LEU A 51 -7.87 -4.92 27.84
CA LEU A 51 -6.48 -5.39 27.83
C LEU A 51 -6.21 -6.35 26.69
N THR A 52 -7.09 -7.33 26.47
CA THR A 52 -6.97 -8.32 25.38
C THR A 52 -7.04 -7.68 24.00
N LEU A 53 -7.83 -6.61 23.85
CA LEU A 53 -7.97 -5.91 22.58
C LEU A 53 -6.75 -5.05 22.21
N PHE A 54 -6.17 -4.36 23.21
CA PHE A 54 -5.18 -3.31 22.95
C PHE A 54 -3.73 -3.70 23.26
N TRP A 55 -3.51 -4.72 24.10
CA TRP A 55 -2.17 -5.19 24.52
C TRP A 55 -2.09 -6.72 24.57
N PRO A 56 -2.46 -7.44 23.50
CA PRO A 56 -2.45 -8.90 23.49
C PRO A 56 -1.04 -9.48 23.64
N GLU A 57 -0.02 -8.72 23.29
CA GLU A 57 1.40 -9.11 23.35
C GLU A 57 2.03 -8.97 24.74
N HIS A 58 1.34 -8.30 25.68
CA HIS A 58 1.85 -8.09 27.04
C HIS A 58 1.31 -9.16 28.00
N ASP A 59 2.11 -9.51 29.00
CA ASP A 59 1.60 -10.20 30.16
C ASP A 59 0.56 -9.33 30.91
N THR A 60 -0.26 -9.96 31.74
CA THR A 60 -1.40 -9.29 32.41
C THR A 60 -0.99 -8.07 33.23
N GLU A 61 0.18 -8.09 33.89
CA GLU A 61 0.65 -6.98 34.74
C GLU A 61 1.11 -5.79 33.87
N ARG A 62 1.88 -6.07 32.84
CA ARG A 62 2.34 -5.04 31.89
C ARG A 62 1.19 -4.43 31.11
N ALA A 63 0.22 -5.25 30.69
CA ALA A 63 -0.98 -4.78 30.02
C ALA A 63 -1.79 -3.84 30.94
N ARG A 64 -2.01 -4.23 32.20
CA ARG A 64 -2.67 -3.37 33.22
C ARG A 64 -1.93 -2.06 33.45
N SER A 65 -0.61 -2.10 33.57
CA SER A 65 0.22 -0.91 33.72
C SER A 65 0.07 0.02 32.49
N SER A 66 0.05 -0.53 31.27
CA SER A 66 -0.11 0.22 30.02
C SER A 66 -1.49 0.87 29.92
N LEU A 67 -2.56 0.15 30.27
CA LEU A 67 -3.92 0.69 30.31
C LEU A 67 -4.03 1.82 31.36
N ASN A 68 -3.50 1.63 32.55
CA ASN A 68 -3.54 2.65 33.60
C ASN A 68 -2.81 3.92 33.20
N ARG A 69 -1.65 3.81 32.52
CA ARG A 69 -0.94 4.97 31.94
C ARG A 69 -1.74 5.65 30.86
N ALA A 70 -2.43 4.91 29.99
CA ALA A 70 -3.29 5.47 28.96
C ALA A 70 -4.47 6.24 29.59
N ILE A 71 -5.15 5.65 30.60
CA ILE A 71 -6.26 6.28 31.30
C ILE A 71 -5.80 7.54 32.05
N TYR A 72 -4.66 7.47 32.76
CA TYR A 72 -4.09 8.61 33.47
C TYR A 72 -3.82 9.79 32.52
N PHE A 73 -3.19 9.50 31.37
CA PHE A 73 -2.93 10.52 30.35
C PHE A 73 -4.22 11.11 29.80
N LEU A 74 -5.18 10.27 29.42
CA LEU A 74 -6.45 10.72 28.88
C LEU A 74 -7.23 11.56 29.89
N ARG A 75 -7.26 11.20 31.17
CA ARG A 75 -7.88 12.01 32.23
C ARG A 75 -7.23 13.38 32.37
N ARG A 76 -5.91 13.44 32.28
CA ARG A 76 -5.16 14.71 32.34
C ARG A 76 -5.49 15.62 31.17
N GLU A 77 -5.60 15.09 29.96
CA GLU A 77 -5.83 15.87 28.73
C GLU A 77 -7.32 16.22 28.54
N LEU A 78 -8.23 15.32 28.90
CA LEU A 78 -9.68 15.51 28.72
C LEU A 78 -10.36 16.17 29.92
N GLY A 79 -9.71 16.18 31.06
CA GLY A 79 -10.25 16.64 32.34
C GLY A 79 -10.83 15.51 33.19
N ASP A 80 -10.93 15.81 34.50
CA ASP A 80 -11.42 14.85 35.49
C ASP A 80 -12.91 14.53 35.26
N GLY A 81 -13.22 13.24 35.39
CA GLY A 81 -14.59 12.74 35.29
C GLY A 81 -15.11 12.51 33.86
N VAL A 82 -14.29 12.65 32.80
CA VAL A 82 -14.67 12.26 31.44
C VAL A 82 -14.58 10.74 31.30
N ILE A 83 -13.51 10.13 31.81
CA ILE A 83 -13.36 8.67 31.85
C ILE A 83 -13.75 8.17 33.24
N LEU A 84 -14.85 7.44 33.29
CA LEU A 84 -15.40 6.87 34.51
C LEU A 84 -14.79 5.49 34.78
N SER A 85 -14.68 5.16 36.06
CA SER A 85 -14.38 3.79 36.52
C SER A 85 -15.49 3.32 37.44
N ARG A 86 -16.02 2.12 37.18
CA ARG A 86 -16.96 1.45 38.07
C ARG A 86 -16.23 0.30 38.75
N GLY A 87 -15.89 0.53 40.04
CA GLY A 87 -14.96 -0.34 40.76
C GLY A 87 -13.57 -0.40 40.14
N ALA A 88 -12.86 -1.51 40.34
CA ALA A 88 -11.54 -1.75 39.76
C ALA A 88 -11.60 -2.42 38.36
N GLU A 89 -12.79 -2.84 37.90
CA GLU A 89 -12.92 -3.77 36.78
C GLU A 89 -13.49 -3.18 35.52
N GLU A 90 -14.14 -2.02 35.56
CA GLU A 90 -14.85 -1.47 34.40
C GLU A 90 -14.47 -0.03 34.09
N LEU A 91 -14.53 0.33 32.82
CA LEU A 91 -14.26 1.66 32.27
C LEU A 91 -15.42 2.10 31.39
N GLY A 92 -15.75 3.38 31.42
CA GLY A 92 -16.75 4.00 30.56
C GLY A 92 -16.45 5.47 30.33
N LEU A 93 -17.29 6.13 29.52
CA LEU A 93 -17.25 7.57 29.27
C LEU A 93 -18.50 8.23 29.88
N ASP A 94 -18.33 9.46 30.37
CA ASP A 94 -19.43 10.30 30.83
C ASP A 94 -20.13 10.95 29.63
N SER A 95 -21.34 10.51 29.30
CA SER A 95 -22.12 11.01 28.16
C SER A 95 -22.52 12.50 28.27
N GLU A 96 -22.50 13.09 29.47
CA GLU A 96 -22.77 14.52 29.67
C GLU A 96 -21.52 15.38 29.34
N LYS A 97 -20.34 14.80 29.48
CA LYS A 97 -19.05 15.48 29.27
C LYS A 97 -18.39 15.16 27.94
N PHE A 98 -18.76 14.03 27.33
CA PHE A 98 -18.13 13.50 26.11
C PHE A 98 -19.18 13.16 25.05
N TRP A 99 -19.00 13.69 23.84
CA TRP A 99 -19.84 13.43 22.69
C TRP A 99 -19.02 12.78 21.57
N CYS A 100 -19.58 11.80 20.88
CA CYS A 100 -19.00 11.15 19.73
C CYS A 100 -20.03 11.08 18.59
N ASP A 101 -19.63 11.46 17.37
CA ASP A 101 -20.49 11.46 16.20
C ASP A 101 -21.03 10.08 15.84
N ALA A 102 -20.20 9.02 15.93
CA ALA A 102 -20.63 7.64 15.67
C ALA A 102 -21.66 7.16 16.72
N ALA A 103 -21.52 7.56 17.97
CA ALA A 103 -22.52 7.29 18.99
C ALA A 103 -23.82 8.06 18.72
N ALA A 104 -23.71 9.34 18.40
CA ALA A 104 -24.88 10.19 18.06
C ALA A 104 -25.59 9.71 16.78
N PHE A 105 -24.85 9.18 15.80
CA PHE A 105 -25.42 8.54 14.60
C PHE A 105 -26.34 7.36 14.96
N GLU A 106 -25.85 6.45 15.82
CA GLU A 106 -26.66 5.30 16.24
C GLU A 106 -27.88 5.72 17.06
N GLU A 107 -27.74 6.73 17.95
CA GLU A 107 -28.86 7.30 18.71
C GLU A 107 -29.92 7.93 17.80
N ALA A 108 -29.51 8.66 16.78
CA ALA A 108 -30.42 9.25 15.82
C ALA A 108 -31.19 8.16 15.03
N LEU A 109 -30.50 7.04 14.68
CA LEU A 109 -31.16 5.90 14.02
C LEU A 109 -32.17 5.21 14.93
N ASP A 110 -31.82 5.01 16.19
CA ASP A 110 -32.69 4.35 17.18
C ASP A 110 -33.90 5.27 17.54
N GLY A 111 -33.69 6.59 17.50
CA GLY A 111 -34.74 7.62 17.63
C GLY A 111 -35.53 7.89 16.36
N THR A 112 -35.28 7.18 15.26
CA THR A 112 -35.92 7.37 13.95
C THR A 112 -35.65 8.74 13.29
N GLU A 113 -34.64 9.47 13.71
CA GLU A 113 -34.23 10.76 13.13
C GLU A 113 -33.28 10.51 11.91
N LEU A 114 -33.83 9.91 10.83
CA LEU A 114 -33.03 9.40 9.71
C LEU A 114 -32.17 10.45 9.03
N ASN A 115 -32.71 11.65 8.81
CA ASN A 115 -31.97 12.74 8.16
C ASN A 115 -30.78 13.16 9.00
N ARG A 116 -30.97 13.33 10.31
CA ARG A 116 -29.90 13.67 11.25
C ARG A 116 -28.84 12.57 11.30
N ALA A 117 -29.25 11.31 11.26
CA ALA A 117 -28.30 10.19 11.20
C ALA A 117 -27.45 10.27 9.94
N LEU A 118 -28.03 10.48 8.75
CA LEU A 118 -27.30 10.59 7.50
C LEU A 118 -26.39 11.83 7.42
N GLU A 119 -26.74 12.94 8.08
CA GLU A 119 -25.88 14.12 8.22
C GLU A 119 -24.63 13.82 9.08
N LEU A 120 -24.79 12.99 10.10
CA LEU A 120 -23.67 12.56 10.97
C LEU A 120 -22.76 11.57 10.29
N TYR A 121 -23.28 10.70 9.40
CA TYR A 121 -22.50 9.69 8.69
C TYR A 121 -21.80 10.29 7.45
N ARG A 122 -20.61 10.85 7.66
CA ARG A 122 -19.81 11.49 6.59
C ARG A 122 -18.84 10.54 5.89
N GLY A 123 -18.69 9.33 6.40
CA GLY A 123 -17.79 8.29 5.89
C GLY A 123 -17.55 7.23 6.96
N ASP A 124 -16.63 6.33 6.69
CA ASP A 124 -16.30 5.22 7.59
C ASP A 124 -15.78 5.68 8.94
N LEU A 125 -15.96 4.84 9.96
CA LEU A 125 -15.43 5.04 11.30
C LEU A 125 -13.89 5.05 11.25
N LEU A 126 -13.26 6.13 11.76
CA LEU A 126 -11.80 6.27 11.81
C LEU A 126 -11.13 5.94 10.46
N PRO A 127 -11.40 6.69 9.37
CA PRO A 127 -10.86 6.38 8.06
C PRO A 127 -9.33 6.46 8.07
N GLY A 128 -8.67 5.45 7.48
CA GLY A 128 -7.21 5.38 7.44
C GLY A 128 -6.51 5.17 8.78
N PHE A 129 -7.28 4.97 9.85
CA PHE A 129 -6.74 4.77 11.19
C PHE A 129 -6.30 3.31 11.38
N PHE A 130 -5.10 3.15 11.94
CA PHE A 130 -4.48 1.86 12.23
C PHE A 130 -3.73 1.90 13.56
N THR A 131 -3.77 0.79 14.31
CA THR A 131 -2.98 0.60 15.54
C THR A 131 -2.09 -0.63 15.43
N SER A 132 -0.77 -0.44 15.44
CA SER A 132 0.17 -1.55 15.41
C SER A 132 0.00 -2.48 16.61
N ARG A 133 0.08 -3.80 16.37
CA ARG A 133 0.03 -4.86 17.40
C ARG A 133 -1.27 -4.87 18.23
N ALA A 134 -2.40 -4.51 17.66
CA ALA A 134 -3.71 -4.55 18.31
C ALA A 134 -4.75 -5.21 17.38
N GLU A 135 -4.47 -6.42 16.91
CA GLU A 135 -5.31 -7.16 15.95
C GLU A 135 -6.77 -7.33 16.42
N GLY A 136 -6.97 -7.45 17.73
CA GLY A 136 -8.32 -7.51 18.32
C GLY A 136 -9.11 -6.23 18.06
N PHE A 137 -8.47 -5.06 18.25
CA PHE A 137 -9.06 -3.76 17.98
C PHE A 137 -9.30 -3.55 16.47
N GLU A 138 -8.34 -3.92 15.61
CA GLU A 138 -8.50 -3.79 14.15
C GLU A 138 -9.69 -4.61 13.63
N ARG A 139 -9.85 -5.84 14.10
CA ARG A 139 -11.03 -6.68 13.78
C ARG A 139 -12.33 -6.05 14.26
N TRP A 140 -12.33 -5.51 15.48
CA TRP A 140 -13.48 -4.80 16.01
C TRP A 140 -13.80 -3.56 15.19
N LEU A 141 -12.78 -2.78 14.78
CA LEU A 141 -12.92 -1.57 13.99
C LEU A 141 -13.54 -1.88 12.63
N GLU A 142 -13.05 -2.91 11.93
CA GLU A 142 -13.55 -3.29 10.60
C GLU A 142 -14.99 -3.83 10.67
N ALA A 143 -15.29 -4.67 11.66
CA ALA A 143 -16.66 -5.14 11.89
C ALA A 143 -17.61 -3.97 12.21
N THR A 144 -17.13 -2.97 12.95
CA THR A 144 -17.91 -1.78 13.31
C THR A 144 -18.11 -0.87 12.10
N ARG A 145 -17.09 -0.69 11.24
CA ARG A 145 -17.20 0.03 9.96
C ARG A 145 -18.28 -0.56 9.07
N SER A 146 -18.23 -1.87 8.84
CA SER A 146 -19.24 -2.57 8.04
C SER A 146 -20.64 -2.37 8.64
N ARG A 147 -20.79 -2.60 9.93
CA ARG A 147 -22.09 -2.46 10.62
C ARG A 147 -22.66 -1.05 10.52
N LEU A 148 -21.85 0.01 10.72
CA LEU A 148 -22.30 1.40 10.62
C LEU A 148 -22.65 1.79 9.19
N ARG A 149 -21.87 1.30 8.19
CA ARG A 149 -22.14 1.51 6.77
C ARG A 149 -23.46 0.87 6.34
N ASP A 150 -23.71 -0.35 6.76
CA ASP A 150 -24.96 -1.08 6.47
C ASP A 150 -26.17 -0.39 7.11
N ARG A 151 -26.02 0.12 8.34
CA ARG A 151 -27.06 0.92 9.00
C ARG A 151 -27.32 2.24 8.27
N ALA A 152 -26.28 2.91 7.78
CA ALA A 152 -26.41 4.16 7.01
C ALA A 152 -27.09 3.89 5.64
N ALA A 153 -26.72 2.82 4.92
CA ALA A 153 -27.38 2.42 3.69
C ALA A 153 -28.88 2.11 3.91
N SER A 154 -29.18 1.36 4.97
CA SER A 154 -30.57 1.06 5.35
C SER A 154 -31.37 2.32 5.70
N ALA A 155 -30.77 3.28 6.40
CA ALA A 155 -31.41 4.55 6.71
C ALA A 155 -31.70 5.36 5.43
N ALA A 156 -30.75 5.40 4.50
CA ALA A 156 -30.94 6.07 3.21
C ALA A 156 -32.09 5.43 2.41
N TRP A 157 -32.19 4.11 2.37
CA TRP A 157 -33.33 3.41 1.74
C TRP A 157 -34.66 3.67 2.42
N ARG A 158 -34.69 3.86 3.73
CA ARG A 158 -35.91 4.29 4.43
C ARG A 158 -36.30 5.71 4.04
N CYS A 159 -35.36 6.65 3.95
CA CYS A 159 -35.61 8.00 3.42
C CYS A 159 -36.15 7.95 1.98
N VAL A 160 -35.64 7.07 1.13
CA VAL A 160 -36.19 6.83 -0.22
C VAL A 160 -37.66 6.48 -0.13
N SER A 161 -38.04 5.47 0.64
CA SER A 161 -39.41 5.01 0.76
C SER A 161 -40.36 6.09 1.30
N GLU A 162 -39.89 6.92 2.26
CA GLU A 162 -40.67 8.03 2.80
C GLU A 162 -40.91 9.14 1.76
N ASN A 163 -39.89 9.48 0.95
CA ASN A 163 -40.01 10.50 -0.08
C ASN A 163 -40.81 9.99 -1.29
N GLU A 164 -40.69 8.68 -1.66
CA GLU A 164 -41.55 8.06 -2.67
C GLU A 164 -43.01 8.15 -2.28
N SER A 165 -43.36 7.85 -1.02
CA SER A 165 -44.74 7.91 -0.53
C SER A 165 -45.33 9.32 -0.57
N ARG A 166 -44.49 10.39 -0.52
CA ARG A 166 -44.86 11.80 -0.63
C ARG A 166 -44.86 12.29 -2.08
N GLY A 167 -44.42 11.46 -3.04
CA GLY A 167 -44.33 11.84 -4.45
C GLY A 167 -43.06 12.67 -4.78
N GLU A 168 -42.16 12.85 -3.81
CA GLU A 168 -40.93 13.65 -3.93
C GLU A 168 -39.81 12.83 -4.62
N LEU A 169 -40.03 12.42 -5.88
CA LEU A 169 -39.14 11.50 -6.60
C LEU A 169 -37.71 12.02 -6.76
N ALA A 170 -37.52 13.31 -6.96
CA ALA A 170 -36.20 13.91 -7.07
C ALA A 170 -35.40 13.75 -5.77
N LEU A 171 -36.02 13.99 -4.63
CA LEU A 171 -35.36 13.83 -3.32
C LEU A 171 -35.17 12.34 -2.99
N ALA A 172 -36.12 11.47 -3.34
CA ALA A 172 -35.95 10.03 -3.24
C ALA A 172 -34.72 9.54 -4.05
N ALA A 173 -34.49 10.06 -5.27
CA ALA A 173 -33.34 9.74 -6.08
C ALA A 173 -32.00 10.18 -5.45
N VAL A 174 -31.98 11.31 -4.74
CA VAL A 174 -30.77 11.75 -3.98
C VAL A 174 -30.42 10.76 -2.89
N TYR A 175 -31.39 10.32 -2.07
CA TYR A 175 -31.14 9.34 -1.03
C TYR A 175 -30.81 7.95 -1.60
N ALA A 176 -31.40 7.58 -2.74
CA ALA A 176 -31.08 6.33 -3.41
C ALA A 176 -29.65 6.31 -3.95
N ARG A 177 -29.16 7.43 -4.53
CA ARG A 177 -27.74 7.56 -4.89
C ARG A 177 -26.84 7.37 -3.68
N ARG A 178 -27.16 8.01 -2.55
CA ARG A 178 -26.41 7.88 -1.31
C ARG A 178 -26.40 6.43 -0.80
N ALA A 179 -27.52 5.72 -0.89
CA ALA A 179 -27.61 4.31 -0.50
C ALA A 179 -26.74 3.41 -1.38
N VAL A 180 -26.74 3.63 -2.70
CA VAL A 180 -25.89 2.91 -3.66
C VAL A 180 -24.40 3.23 -3.48
N GLU A 181 -24.03 4.47 -3.12
CA GLU A 181 -22.65 4.81 -2.76
C GLU A 181 -22.17 4.04 -1.52
N LEU A 182 -23.04 3.83 -0.54
CA LEU A 182 -22.75 3.09 0.70
C LEU A 182 -22.71 1.57 0.47
N ALA A 183 -23.42 1.05 -0.53
CA ALA A 183 -23.46 -0.36 -0.90
C ALA A 183 -23.20 -0.51 -2.42
N PRO A 184 -21.96 -0.28 -2.90
CA PRO A 184 -21.67 -0.09 -4.33
C PRO A 184 -21.85 -1.32 -5.21
N PHE A 185 -22.05 -2.52 -4.62
CA PHE A 185 -22.29 -3.78 -5.32
C PHE A 185 -23.69 -4.36 -5.10
N ASP A 186 -24.61 -3.58 -4.49
CA ASP A 186 -26.00 -3.98 -4.34
C ASP A 186 -26.78 -3.74 -5.65
N GLU A 187 -26.87 -4.78 -6.48
CA GLU A 187 -27.61 -4.73 -7.74
C GLU A 187 -29.11 -4.43 -7.57
N VAL A 188 -29.69 -4.87 -6.46
CA VAL A 188 -31.12 -4.60 -6.16
C VAL A 188 -31.29 -3.09 -5.91
N GLY A 189 -30.39 -2.51 -5.13
CA GLY A 189 -30.38 -1.07 -4.89
C GLY A 189 -30.15 -0.28 -6.16
N VAL A 190 -29.22 -0.70 -7.01
CA VAL A 190 -28.97 -0.06 -8.31
C VAL A 190 -30.23 -0.09 -9.18
N ARG A 191 -30.89 -1.24 -9.36
CA ARG A 191 -32.13 -1.33 -10.15
C ARG A 191 -33.23 -0.40 -9.59
N ARG A 192 -33.36 -0.32 -8.26
CA ARG A 192 -34.30 0.60 -7.63
C ARG A 192 -33.98 2.07 -7.94
N LEU A 193 -32.68 2.45 -7.90
CA LEU A 193 -32.24 3.81 -8.28
C LEU A 193 -32.54 4.09 -9.76
N LEU A 194 -32.25 3.15 -10.67
CA LEU A 194 -32.56 3.27 -12.10
C LEU A 194 -34.06 3.51 -12.35
N THR A 195 -34.92 2.75 -11.64
CA THR A 195 -36.39 2.92 -11.70
C THR A 195 -36.81 4.33 -11.21
N LEU A 196 -36.23 4.80 -10.13
CA LEU A 196 -36.53 6.13 -9.58
C LEU A 196 -36.13 7.23 -10.54
N LEU A 197 -34.96 7.11 -11.19
CA LEU A 197 -34.49 8.09 -12.16
C LEU A 197 -35.38 8.11 -13.42
N ASP A 198 -35.82 6.94 -13.92
CA ASP A 198 -36.79 6.85 -15.03
C ASP A 198 -38.13 7.51 -14.67
N ARG A 199 -38.67 7.22 -13.47
CA ARG A 199 -39.91 7.86 -12.96
C ARG A 199 -39.75 9.36 -12.75
N ALA A 200 -38.57 9.84 -12.40
CA ALA A 200 -38.25 11.26 -12.26
C ALA A 200 -37.96 11.95 -13.61
N GLY A 201 -37.95 11.21 -14.72
CA GLY A 201 -37.64 11.72 -16.06
C GLY A 201 -36.15 11.85 -16.37
N ASP A 202 -35.24 11.46 -15.47
CA ASP A 202 -33.78 11.51 -15.64
C ASP A 202 -33.23 10.19 -16.23
N ARG A 203 -33.63 9.83 -17.44
CA ARG A 203 -33.19 8.62 -18.13
C ARG A 203 -31.71 8.67 -18.51
N ALA A 204 -31.20 9.86 -18.85
CA ALA A 204 -29.78 10.05 -19.09
C ALA A 204 -28.95 9.78 -17.81
N GLY A 205 -29.45 10.21 -16.66
CA GLY A 205 -28.90 9.88 -15.34
C GLY A 205 -28.93 8.39 -15.06
N ALA A 206 -30.03 7.70 -15.37
CA ALA A 206 -30.12 6.25 -15.22
C ALA A 206 -29.07 5.51 -16.07
N THR A 207 -28.93 5.88 -17.36
CA THR A 207 -27.92 5.28 -18.24
C THR A 207 -26.51 5.51 -17.74
N ARG A 208 -26.18 6.69 -17.23
CA ARG A 208 -24.86 7.02 -16.64
C ARG A 208 -24.59 6.18 -15.40
N ILE A 209 -25.54 6.11 -14.45
CA ILE A 209 -25.39 5.30 -13.22
C ILE A 209 -25.18 3.83 -13.54
N TYR A 210 -25.91 3.28 -14.50
CA TYR A 210 -25.71 1.90 -14.94
C TYR A 210 -24.30 1.69 -15.52
N LYS A 211 -23.80 2.61 -16.34
CA LYS A 211 -22.46 2.53 -16.94
C LYS A 211 -21.38 2.55 -15.85
N GLU A 212 -21.48 3.50 -14.92
CA GLU A 212 -20.56 3.60 -13.78
C GLU A 212 -20.58 2.33 -12.91
N PHE A 213 -21.77 1.76 -12.70
CA PHE A 213 -21.93 0.51 -11.97
C PHE A 213 -21.31 -0.67 -12.72
N ALA A 214 -21.58 -0.81 -14.03
CA ALA A 214 -21.05 -1.88 -14.85
C ALA A 214 -19.52 -1.82 -14.96
N GLU A 215 -18.96 -0.62 -15.11
CA GLU A 215 -17.51 -0.39 -15.11
C GLU A 215 -16.89 -0.76 -13.75
N ARG A 216 -17.53 -0.42 -12.64
CA ARG A 216 -17.09 -0.79 -11.28
C ARG A 216 -17.15 -2.30 -11.06
N MET A 217 -18.25 -2.95 -11.43
CA MET A 217 -18.40 -4.41 -11.35
C MET A 217 -17.32 -5.14 -12.15
N ALA A 218 -17.06 -4.68 -13.38
CA ALA A 218 -16.01 -5.24 -14.23
C ALA A 218 -14.62 -4.98 -13.67
N HIS A 219 -14.39 -3.77 -13.11
CA HIS A 219 -13.07 -3.37 -12.63
C HIS A 219 -12.73 -3.98 -11.27
N GLU A 220 -13.68 -4.02 -10.32
CA GLU A 220 -13.42 -4.43 -8.94
C GLU A 220 -13.73 -5.90 -8.67
N LEU A 221 -14.67 -6.48 -9.41
CA LEU A 221 -15.11 -7.87 -9.21
C LEU A 221 -14.85 -8.79 -10.41
N ASP A 222 -14.42 -8.21 -11.57
CA ASP A 222 -14.31 -8.94 -12.85
C ASP A 222 -15.63 -9.64 -13.26
N LEU A 223 -16.74 -8.99 -12.92
CA LEU A 223 -18.10 -9.47 -13.19
C LEU A 223 -18.87 -8.48 -14.06
N ALA A 224 -19.71 -8.98 -14.95
CA ALA A 224 -20.73 -8.17 -15.59
C ALA A 224 -21.97 -8.08 -14.67
N PRO A 225 -22.76 -6.98 -14.76
CA PRO A 225 -24.04 -6.91 -14.08
C PRO A 225 -24.93 -8.10 -14.44
N SER A 226 -25.80 -8.52 -13.51
CA SER A 226 -26.72 -9.63 -13.72
C SER A 226 -27.61 -9.45 -14.96
N PRO A 227 -28.10 -10.54 -15.57
CA PRO A 227 -29.03 -10.45 -16.70
C PRO A 227 -30.24 -9.56 -16.39
N GLU A 228 -30.75 -9.61 -15.14
CA GLU A 228 -31.89 -8.82 -14.68
C GLU A 228 -31.57 -7.32 -14.68
N THR A 229 -30.36 -6.93 -14.25
CA THR A 229 -29.95 -5.54 -14.22
C THR A 229 -29.70 -5.00 -15.63
N ARG A 230 -29.18 -5.83 -16.53
CA ARG A 230 -29.02 -5.49 -17.94
C ARG A 230 -30.36 -5.32 -18.66
N ALA A 231 -31.27 -6.27 -18.48
CA ALA A 231 -32.62 -6.18 -19.07
C ALA A 231 -33.37 -4.93 -18.57
N HIS A 232 -33.18 -4.57 -17.29
CA HIS A 232 -33.85 -3.42 -16.70
C HIS A 232 -33.40 -2.09 -17.33
N ILE A 233 -32.13 -1.89 -17.61
CA ILE A 233 -31.66 -0.66 -18.30
C ILE A 233 -32.03 -0.66 -19.78
N GLU A 234 -32.03 -1.82 -20.46
CA GLU A 234 -32.47 -1.95 -21.84
C GLU A 234 -33.96 -1.57 -22.00
N ASP A 235 -34.80 -1.93 -21.04
CA ASP A 235 -36.21 -1.53 -21.01
C ASP A 235 -36.40 -0.01 -20.83
N ILE A 236 -35.59 0.63 -19.96
CA ILE A 236 -35.59 2.08 -19.79
C ILE A 236 -35.14 2.78 -21.08
N GLN A 237 -34.11 2.28 -21.76
CA GLN A 237 -33.58 2.85 -23.00
C GLN A 237 -34.52 2.66 -24.19
N SER A 238 -35.20 1.50 -24.28
CA SER A 238 -36.15 1.24 -25.36
C SER A 238 -37.39 2.16 -25.31
N ARG A 239 -37.84 2.54 -24.11
CA ARG A 239 -38.92 3.53 -23.93
C ARG A 239 -38.50 4.95 -24.37
N GLU A 240 -37.18 5.27 -24.30
CA GLU A 240 -36.66 6.52 -24.83
C GLU A 240 -36.74 6.60 -26.36
N LEU A 241 -36.38 5.50 -27.04
CA LEU A 241 -36.45 5.42 -28.51
C LEU A 241 -37.91 5.45 -29.03
N ALA A 242 -38.84 4.85 -28.31
CA ALA A 242 -40.27 4.86 -28.69
C ALA A 242 -40.92 6.24 -28.53
N ASN A 243 -40.54 7.04 -27.54
CA ASN A 243 -41.03 8.42 -27.32
C ASN A 243 -40.34 9.44 -28.23
N GLY A 244 -39.11 9.19 -28.71
CA GLY A 244 -38.40 10.06 -29.64
C GLY A 244 -38.91 9.98 -31.08
N ALA A 245 -39.68 8.92 -31.45
CA ALA A 245 -40.23 8.71 -32.79
C ALA A 245 -41.62 9.39 -32.99
N SER A 246 -42.20 10.02 -31.97
CA SER A 246 -43.54 10.62 -32.00
C SER A 246 -43.58 12.11 -31.63
N GLY A 247 -42.53 12.86 -31.85
CA GLY A 247 -42.49 14.29 -31.54
C GLY A 247 -41.85 15.10 -32.64
N ASP A 248 -42.70 15.76 -33.42
CA ASP A 248 -42.30 16.75 -34.44
C ASP A 248 -41.62 17.97 -33.83
N VAL A 249 -40.72 18.53 -34.62
CA VAL A 249 -39.92 19.72 -34.44
C VAL A 249 -40.72 20.92 -33.93
N ASP A 250 -40.31 21.52 -32.83
CA ASP A 250 -40.28 22.98 -32.73
C ASP A 250 -39.20 23.48 -31.76
N THR A 251 -38.40 24.36 -32.32
CA THR A 251 -37.27 25.09 -31.80
C THR A 251 -37.67 26.04 -30.67
N VAL A 252 -37.06 25.96 -29.48
CA VAL A 252 -36.70 27.17 -28.72
C VAL A 252 -35.43 26.94 -27.90
N ALA A 253 -34.39 27.66 -28.25
CA ALA A 253 -33.19 27.86 -27.45
C ALA A 253 -33.51 28.71 -26.23
N SER A 254 -33.13 28.30 -25.03
CA SER A 254 -32.90 29.25 -23.91
C SER A 254 -32.02 28.68 -22.81
N ALA A 255 -30.84 29.23 -22.74
CA ALA A 255 -30.03 29.60 -21.55
C ALA A 255 -29.97 28.63 -20.36
N ALA A 256 -28.85 27.97 -20.24
CA ALA A 256 -28.33 27.43 -18.98
C ALA A 256 -27.69 28.57 -18.16
N GLN A 257 -28.18 28.81 -16.97
CA GLN A 257 -27.47 29.54 -15.92
C GLN A 257 -27.18 28.59 -14.75
N PRO A 258 -26.00 28.72 -14.12
CA PRO A 258 -25.64 27.87 -13.00
C PRO A 258 -26.32 28.34 -11.71
N VAL A 259 -26.94 27.41 -11.00
CA VAL A 259 -27.56 27.69 -9.70
C VAL A 259 -26.48 27.61 -8.62
N SER A 260 -26.22 28.75 -8.03
CA SER A 260 -25.37 28.95 -6.84
C SER A 260 -26.01 28.34 -5.60
N ALA A 261 -25.14 27.99 -4.66
CA ALA A 261 -25.45 27.47 -3.34
C ALA A 261 -26.60 28.18 -2.62
N ILE A 262 -27.49 27.40 -2.03
CA ILE A 262 -28.58 27.89 -1.18
C ILE A 262 -28.07 27.87 0.27
N ASP A 263 -27.95 29.09 0.84
CA ASP A 263 -27.86 29.34 2.26
C ASP A 263 -29.16 28.95 2.98
N VAL A 264 -29.00 28.20 4.08
CA VAL A 264 -30.11 27.84 4.96
C VAL A 264 -30.16 28.84 6.14
N PRO A 265 -31.24 29.61 6.33
CA PRO A 265 -31.36 30.45 7.49
C PRO A 265 -31.78 29.65 8.74
N ALA A 266 -31.11 29.96 9.83
CA ALA A 266 -31.51 29.54 11.19
C ALA A 266 -32.83 30.20 11.60
N SER A 267 -33.79 29.39 12.03
CA SER A 267 -35.01 29.90 12.67
C SER A 267 -35.27 29.25 14.02
N ALA A 268 -35.64 30.10 14.93
CA ALA A 268 -35.72 29.94 16.36
C ALA A 268 -36.90 29.07 16.82
N THR A 269 -36.67 28.51 17.98
CA THR A 269 -37.51 27.87 19.00
C THR A 269 -38.92 28.49 19.16
N THR A 270 -39.94 27.65 19.25
CA THR A 270 -41.04 27.85 20.22
C THR A 270 -41.57 26.49 20.70
N SER A 271 -41.55 26.35 22.00
CA SER A 271 -42.07 25.24 22.78
C SER A 271 -43.59 25.33 22.91
N GLN A 272 -44.32 24.23 22.73
CA GLN A 272 -45.58 23.98 23.44
C GLN A 272 -45.71 22.48 23.76
N GLY A 273 -45.84 22.20 25.04
CA GLY A 273 -46.03 20.87 25.58
C GLY A 273 -47.46 20.36 25.44
N PHE A 274 -47.58 19.05 25.33
CA PHE A 274 -48.84 18.36 25.67
C PHE A 274 -48.51 17.04 26.40
N HIS A 275 -48.97 16.98 27.64
CA HIS A 275 -49.07 15.82 28.45
C HIS A 275 -50.03 14.76 27.84
N ARG A 276 -49.65 13.49 27.82
CA ARG A 276 -50.56 12.37 28.02
C ARG A 276 -49.82 11.11 28.52
N SER A 277 -50.46 10.50 29.48
CA SER A 277 -50.13 9.46 30.44
C SER A 277 -49.79 8.04 29.85
N PRO A 278 -49.14 7.23 30.68
CA PRO A 278 -48.68 5.89 30.28
C PRO A 278 -49.69 4.82 30.72
N ARG A 279 -50.25 4.09 29.80
CA ARG A 279 -50.87 2.75 30.05
C ARG A 279 -50.98 2.02 28.72
N ARG A 280 -50.03 1.13 28.44
CA ARG A 280 -50.10 -0.06 27.53
C ARG A 280 -48.68 -0.43 27.01
N ALA A 281 -47.81 -0.84 27.93
CA ALA A 281 -46.51 -1.36 27.56
C ALA A 281 -46.13 -2.67 28.29
N TRP A 282 -47.06 -3.37 28.87
CA TRP A 282 -46.76 -4.55 29.71
C TRP A 282 -47.15 -5.90 29.05
N THR A 283 -47.80 -5.92 27.88
CA THR A 283 -48.21 -7.16 27.17
C THR A 283 -47.23 -7.67 26.12
N ALA A 284 -46.30 -6.83 25.63
CA ALA A 284 -45.29 -7.24 24.65
C ALA A 284 -44.00 -7.82 25.30
N ALA A 285 -43.66 -7.39 26.50
CA ALA A 285 -42.47 -7.88 27.21
C ALA A 285 -42.62 -9.32 27.70
N GLY A 286 -43.87 -9.76 28.01
CA GLY A 286 -44.14 -11.11 28.49
C GLY A 286 -44.02 -12.18 27.36
N ALA A 287 -44.35 -11.85 26.14
CA ALA A 287 -44.25 -12.76 24.99
C ALA A 287 -42.81 -13.02 24.56
N VAL A 288 -41.97 -12.01 24.59
CA VAL A 288 -40.53 -12.12 24.25
C VAL A 288 -39.78 -12.92 25.33
N ALA A 289 -40.11 -12.74 26.59
CA ALA A 289 -39.53 -13.51 27.69
C ALA A 289 -39.93 -14.97 27.67
N ALA A 290 -41.19 -15.27 27.26
CA ALA A 290 -41.68 -16.64 27.14
C ALA A 290 -41.05 -17.39 25.94
N ILE A 291 -40.76 -16.70 24.83
CA ILE A 291 -40.09 -17.29 23.67
C ILE A 291 -38.60 -17.52 23.98
N ALA A 292 -37.90 -16.58 24.68
CA ALA A 292 -36.53 -16.76 25.14
C ALA A 292 -36.40 -17.87 26.20
N GLY A 293 -37.36 -18.01 27.08
CA GLY A 293 -37.44 -19.11 28.05
C GLY A 293 -37.69 -20.47 27.43
N LEU A 294 -38.53 -20.54 26.36
CA LEU A 294 -38.84 -21.77 25.65
C LEU A 294 -37.65 -22.25 24.79
N THR A 295 -36.90 -21.33 24.17
CA THR A 295 -35.67 -21.66 23.42
C THR A 295 -34.54 -22.12 24.34
N TRP A 296 -34.48 -21.61 25.58
CA TRP A 296 -33.52 -22.06 26.58
C TRP A 296 -33.90 -23.44 27.15
N ALA A 297 -35.21 -23.71 27.38
CA ALA A 297 -35.72 -24.97 27.91
C ALA A 297 -35.70 -26.11 26.88
N LEU A 298 -35.70 -25.82 25.58
CA LEU A 298 -35.64 -26.80 24.51
C LEU A 298 -34.21 -27.17 24.11
N GLY A 299 -33.19 -26.63 24.78
CA GLY A 299 -31.77 -27.00 24.55
C GLY A 299 -31.31 -26.73 23.11
N LEU A 300 -31.98 -25.82 22.37
CA LEU A 300 -31.49 -25.39 21.06
C LEU A 300 -30.28 -24.45 21.29
N PRO A 301 -29.04 -24.88 21.00
CA PRO A 301 -27.93 -23.98 21.06
C PRO A 301 -28.16 -22.88 20.02
N ALA A 302 -28.23 -21.63 20.46
CA ALA A 302 -28.17 -20.51 19.56
C ALA A 302 -27.01 -20.77 18.60
N LEU A 303 -27.29 -20.84 17.30
CA LEU A 303 -26.35 -20.95 16.20
C LEU A 303 -25.55 -19.61 16.13
N ALA A 304 -24.77 -19.32 17.16
CA ALA A 304 -23.71 -18.36 17.07
C ALA A 304 -22.68 -18.98 16.11
N LYS A 305 -22.57 -18.47 14.89
CA LYS A 305 -21.49 -18.82 13.96
C LYS A 305 -20.18 -18.61 14.71
N ARG A 306 -19.56 -19.72 15.13
CA ARG A 306 -18.22 -19.63 15.74
C ARG A 306 -17.28 -19.04 14.70
N PRO A 307 -16.38 -18.12 15.05
CA PRO A 307 -15.44 -17.54 14.11
C PRO A 307 -14.57 -18.64 13.49
N THR A 308 -14.39 -18.60 12.19
CA THR A 308 -13.51 -19.52 11.46
C THR A 308 -12.06 -19.28 11.90
N ASP A 309 -11.34 -20.34 12.23
CA ASP A 309 -9.91 -20.26 12.57
C ASP A 309 -9.07 -20.14 11.27
N PRO A 310 -8.31 -19.07 11.08
CA PRO A 310 -7.49 -18.87 9.89
C PRO A 310 -6.42 -19.96 9.69
N ARG A 311 -6.01 -20.64 10.76
CA ARG A 311 -5.02 -21.71 10.70
C ARG A 311 -5.62 -23.09 10.44
N THR A 312 -6.93 -23.22 10.44
CA THR A 312 -7.60 -24.50 10.18
C THR A 312 -7.90 -24.63 8.69
N VAL A 313 -7.42 -25.71 8.11
CA VAL A 313 -7.64 -26.09 6.69
C VAL A 313 -8.47 -27.37 6.66
N PHE A 314 -9.60 -27.34 5.98
CA PHE A 314 -10.45 -28.49 5.77
C PHE A 314 -10.24 -29.05 4.35
N VAL A 315 -9.85 -30.31 4.26
CA VAL A 315 -9.58 -30.97 2.97
C VAL A 315 -10.66 -32.01 2.69
N ILE A 316 -11.37 -31.83 1.57
CA ILE A 316 -12.44 -32.70 1.13
C ILE A 316 -11.87 -33.76 0.20
N PRO A 317 -12.27 -35.06 0.29
CA PRO A 317 -11.91 -36.07 -0.70
C PRO A 317 -12.26 -35.62 -2.12
N PHE A 318 -11.36 -35.87 -3.07
CA PHE A 318 -11.57 -35.46 -4.46
C PHE A 318 -12.60 -36.32 -5.14
N ALA A 319 -13.56 -35.70 -5.83
CA ALA A 319 -14.62 -36.40 -6.54
C ALA A 319 -14.07 -37.14 -7.76
N ASN A 320 -14.43 -38.41 -7.91
CA ASN A 320 -14.18 -39.18 -9.12
C ASN A 320 -15.18 -38.77 -10.22
N ARG A 321 -14.68 -38.16 -11.29
CA ARG A 321 -15.46 -37.84 -12.50
C ARG A 321 -15.13 -38.76 -13.67
N THR A 322 -14.50 -39.89 -13.41
CA THR A 322 -14.31 -40.95 -14.39
C THR A 322 -15.49 -41.93 -14.39
N PRO A 323 -15.71 -42.68 -15.47
CA PRO A 323 -16.73 -43.74 -15.47
C PRO A 323 -16.28 -44.99 -14.69
N ASP A 324 -15.04 -45.04 -14.21
CA ASP A 324 -14.47 -46.17 -13.51
C ASP A 324 -14.56 -46.02 -11.99
N HIS A 325 -15.45 -46.75 -11.34
CA HIS A 325 -15.63 -46.74 -9.89
C HIS A 325 -14.46 -47.39 -9.13
N ALA A 326 -13.61 -48.21 -9.81
CA ALA A 326 -12.42 -48.72 -9.16
C ALA A 326 -11.42 -47.62 -8.76
N MET A 327 -11.56 -46.43 -9.33
CA MET A 327 -10.73 -45.26 -9.01
C MET A 327 -11.27 -44.40 -7.84
N ASP A 328 -12.41 -44.75 -7.21
CA ASP A 328 -13.03 -43.91 -6.16
C ASP A 328 -12.09 -43.66 -4.96
N ASP A 329 -11.22 -44.65 -4.66
CA ASP A 329 -10.23 -44.53 -3.58
C ASP A 329 -9.15 -43.48 -3.84
N LEU A 330 -8.87 -43.16 -5.10
CA LEU A 330 -7.80 -42.21 -5.49
C LEU A 330 -8.06 -40.81 -4.92
N GLY A 331 -9.32 -40.41 -4.86
CA GLY A 331 -9.71 -39.13 -4.27
C GLY A 331 -9.46 -39.02 -2.76
N ARG A 332 -9.62 -40.15 -2.04
CA ARG A 332 -9.30 -40.25 -0.60
C ARG A 332 -7.79 -40.27 -0.36
N VAL A 333 -7.05 -40.96 -1.20
CA VAL A 333 -5.57 -41.01 -1.15
C VAL A 333 -5.01 -39.60 -1.38
N ALA A 334 -5.48 -38.86 -2.39
CA ALA A 334 -5.07 -37.50 -2.66
C ALA A 334 -5.33 -36.56 -1.47
N ALA A 335 -6.53 -36.61 -0.88
CA ALA A 335 -6.86 -35.80 0.30
C ALA A 335 -5.96 -36.16 1.50
N GLY A 336 -5.73 -37.44 1.75
CA GLY A 336 -4.86 -37.93 2.83
C GLY A 336 -3.42 -37.41 2.69
N GLN A 337 -2.87 -37.44 1.48
CA GLN A 337 -1.51 -36.95 1.22
C GLN A 337 -1.40 -35.41 1.37
N ILE A 338 -2.42 -34.67 0.93
CA ILE A 338 -2.50 -33.23 1.12
C ILE A 338 -2.53 -32.89 2.63
N ILE A 339 -3.37 -33.59 3.41
CA ILE A 339 -3.45 -33.42 4.86
C ILE A 339 -2.09 -33.69 5.52
N GLN A 340 -1.42 -34.76 5.13
CA GLN A 340 -0.11 -35.11 5.64
C GLN A 340 0.92 -34.01 5.33
N SER A 341 0.96 -33.50 4.08
CA SER A 341 1.88 -32.45 3.66
C SER A 341 1.61 -31.13 4.39
N LEU A 342 0.35 -30.73 4.52
CA LEU A 342 -0.03 -29.53 5.27
C LEU A 342 0.36 -29.64 6.74
N SER A 343 0.09 -30.78 7.37
CA SER A 343 0.43 -31.02 8.78
C SER A 343 1.93 -31.03 9.03
N ALA A 344 2.72 -31.54 8.10
CA ALA A 344 4.18 -31.57 8.17
C ALA A 344 4.81 -30.16 8.18
N THR A 345 4.12 -29.14 7.64
CA THR A 345 4.63 -27.76 7.64
C THR A 345 4.57 -27.09 9.01
N GLY A 346 3.71 -27.55 9.93
CA GLY A 346 3.44 -26.88 11.20
C GLY A 346 2.75 -25.51 11.08
N LEU A 347 2.46 -25.04 9.87
CA LEU A 347 1.84 -23.71 9.64
C LEU A 347 0.34 -23.70 9.88
N VAL A 348 -0.32 -24.83 9.64
CA VAL A 348 -1.78 -24.98 9.69
C VAL A 348 -2.21 -26.29 10.34
N ASN A 349 -3.45 -26.31 10.84
CA ASN A 349 -4.13 -27.49 11.37
C ASN A 349 -4.98 -28.10 10.25
N ALA A 350 -4.49 -29.11 9.57
CA ALA A 350 -5.25 -29.82 8.54
C ALA A 350 -6.22 -30.81 9.20
N VAL A 351 -7.53 -30.68 8.88
CA VAL A 351 -8.59 -31.49 9.50
C VAL A 351 -9.17 -32.41 8.46
N PRO A 352 -9.18 -33.75 8.70
CA PRO A 352 -9.82 -34.71 7.84
C PRO A 352 -11.34 -34.71 7.98
N PRO A 353 -12.11 -35.16 6.98
CA PRO A 353 -13.57 -35.16 7.00
C PRO A 353 -14.19 -35.97 8.14
N ASP A 354 -13.50 -37.03 8.58
CA ASP A 354 -14.04 -37.97 9.57
C ASP A 354 -13.96 -37.47 11.02
N ALA A 355 -13.22 -36.39 11.27
CA ALA A 355 -12.98 -35.90 12.62
C ALA A 355 -14.18 -35.17 13.27
N ARG A 356 -15.23 -34.86 12.54
CA ARG A 356 -16.40 -34.12 13.08
C ARG A 356 -17.70 -34.53 12.43
N GLY A 357 -18.34 -35.58 12.96
CA GLY A 357 -19.79 -35.87 12.96
C GLY A 357 -20.56 -35.89 11.63
N SER A 358 -21.67 -36.55 11.67
CA SER A 358 -22.54 -37.02 10.58
C SER A 358 -23.11 -35.97 9.60
N ALA A 359 -22.96 -34.68 9.87
CA ALA A 359 -23.48 -33.62 8.98
C ALA A 359 -22.68 -33.49 7.67
N VAL A 360 -21.42 -33.94 7.63
CA VAL A 360 -20.56 -33.89 6.44
C VAL A 360 -20.76 -35.09 5.52
N ARG A 361 -21.36 -36.18 6.02
CA ARG A 361 -21.55 -37.42 5.23
C ARG A 361 -22.57 -37.28 4.10
N SER A 362 -23.52 -36.36 4.18
CA SER A 362 -24.49 -36.13 3.12
C SER A 362 -23.99 -35.29 1.94
N THR A 363 -22.80 -34.68 2.09
CA THR A 363 -22.21 -33.72 1.10
C THR A 363 -21.08 -34.35 0.27
N VAL A 364 -20.76 -35.62 0.43
CA VAL A 364 -19.68 -36.30 -0.33
C VAL A 364 -19.94 -36.36 -1.85
N GLY A 365 -21.17 -35.98 -2.29
CA GLY A 365 -21.51 -35.85 -3.72
C GLY A 365 -21.44 -34.42 -4.28
N ALA A 366 -21.28 -33.39 -3.44
CA ALA A 366 -21.34 -31.98 -3.82
C ALA A 366 -19.92 -31.37 -3.81
N SER A 367 -19.21 -31.50 -4.91
CA SER A 367 -17.83 -31.02 -5.07
C SER A 367 -17.77 -29.74 -5.91
N LEU A 368 -18.76 -28.83 -5.78
CA LEU A 368 -18.76 -27.55 -6.47
C LEU A 368 -18.32 -26.41 -5.54
N PRO A 369 -17.64 -25.36 -6.05
CA PRO A 369 -17.21 -24.20 -5.27
C PRO A 369 -18.33 -23.49 -4.50
N GLY A 370 -19.60 -23.66 -4.87
CA GLY A 370 -20.76 -23.03 -4.23
C GLY A 370 -21.08 -23.55 -2.83
N ASP A 371 -20.64 -24.76 -2.45
CA ASP A 371 -20.95 -25.40 -1.17
C ASP A 371 -19.96 -25.05 -0.04
N ALA A 372 -18.93 -24.27 -0.36
CA ALA A 372 -17.87 -23.88 0.55
C ALA A 372 -18.36 -23.15 1.83
N PRO A 373 -19.35 -22.25 1.80
CA PRO A 373 -19.83 -21.56 3.01
C PRO A 373 -20.46 -22.50 4.04
N ASP A 374 -21.24 -23.48 3.60
CA ASP A 374 -21.92 -24.41 4.49
C ASP A 374 -20.92 -25.40 5.11
N LEU A 375 -19.91 -25.79 4.35
CA LEU A 375 -18.80 -26.62 4.82
C LEU A 375 -17.90 -25.88 5.80
N ALA A 376 -17.65 -24.57 5.57
CA ALA A 376 -16.91 -23.72 6.48
C ALA A 376 -17.64 -23.55 7.82
N ALA A 377 -18.95 -23.36 7.79
CA ALA A 377 -19.77 -23.22 8.99
C ALA A 377 -19.73 -24.49 9.87
N GLY A 378 -19.67 -25.67 9.25
CA GLY A 378 -19.56 -26.96 9.96
C GLY A 378 -18.16 -27.28 10.48
N SER A 379 -17.11 -26.88 9.77
CA SER A 379 -15.72 -27.23 10.05
C SER A 379 -14.94 -26.18 10.85
N TYR A 380 -15.44 -24.96 10.95
CA TYR A 380 -14.73 -23.75 11.47
C TYR A 380 -13.41 -23.46 10.75
N ALA A 381 -13.20 -23.99 9.56
CA ALA A 381 -11.99 -23.81 8.79
C ALA A 381 -11.93 -22.42 8.14
N GLY A 382 -10.77 -21.80 8.17
CA GLY A 382 -10.48 -20.56 7.46
C GLY A 382 -10.20 -20.80 5.98
N THR A 383 -9.77 -22.02 5.62
CA THR A 383 -9.49 -22.42 4.25
C THR A 383 -10.12 -23.80 3.96
N ILE A 384 -10.74 -23.92 2.78
CA ILE A 384 -11.30 -25.19 2.31
C ILE A 384 -10.57 -25.60 1.03
N VAL A 385 -10.12 -26.86 0.99
CA VAL A 385 -9.57 -27.51 -0.21
C VAL A 385 -10.59 -28.52 -0.71
N SER A 386 -11.06 -28.34 -1.94
CA SER A 386 -11.95 -29.27 -2.62
C SER A 386 -11.44 -29.58 -4.02
N GLY A 387 -11.90 -30.65 -4.64
CA GLY A 387 -11.44 -30.97 -5.98
C GLY A 387 -12.11 -32.17 -6.60
N ALA A 388 -11.72 -32.43 -7.85
CA ALA A 388 -12.13 -33.60 -8.62
C ALA A 388 -10.96 -34.10 -9.46
N PHE A 389 -11.05 -35.33 -9.94
CA PHE A 389 -10.16 -35.84 -10.97
C PHE A 389 -10.96 -36.48 -12.11
N HIS A 390 -10.38 -36.46 -13.30
CA HIS A 390 -10.98 -37.04 -14.51
C HIS A 390 -9.89 -37.59 -15.42
N LEU A 391 -10.29 -38.33 -16.45
CA LEU A 391 -9.37 -38.84 -17.47
C LEU A 391 -9.40 -37.94 -18.71
N GLU A 392 -8.21 -37.52 -19.17
CA GLU A 392 -7.99 -36.88 -20.46
C GLU A 392 -7.09 -37.80 -21.31
N ALA A 393 -7.62 -38.29 -22.43
CA ALA A 393 -6.92 -39.26 -23.29
C ALA A 393 -6.34 -40.47 -22.50
N GLY A 394 -7.07 -40.98 -21.55
CA GLY A 394 -6.65 -42.13 -20.72
C GLY A 394 -5.64 -41.79 -19.62
N ARG A 395 -5.38 -40.50 -19.39
CA ARG A 395 -4.44 -40.01 -18.37
C ARG A 395 -5.21 -39.26 -17.29
N VAL A 396 -4.84 -39.44 -16.02
CA VAL A 396 -5.47 -38.78 -14.89
C VAL A 396 -5.04 -37.31 -14.77
N VAL A 397 -6.01 -36.42 -14.55
CA VAL A 397 -5.80 -35.01 -14.25
C VAL A 397 -6.59 -34.67 -13.00
N PHE A 398 -5.90 -34.03 -12.03
CA PHE A 398 -6.54 -33.48 -10.84
C PHE A 398 -6.81 -31.98 -11.01
N GLN A 399 -7.97 -31.59 -10.51
CA GLN A 399 -8.34 -30.19 -10.42
C GLN A 399 -8.78 -29.89 -8.99
N ALA A 400 -8.19 -28.88 -8.35
CA ALA A 400 -8.48 -28.48 -6.98
C ALA A 400 -8.85 -26.99 -6.91
N TRP A 401 -9.68 -26.67 -5.94
CA TRP A 401 -10.03 -25.29 -5.58
C TRP A 401 -9.66 -25.06 -4.12
N ILE A 402 -8.96 -23.95 -3.88
CA ILE A 402 -8.60 -23.49 -2.56
C ILE A 402 -9.44 -22.26 -2.27
N THR A 403 -10.38 -22.38 -1.32
CA THR A 403 -11.36 -21.34 -1.00
C THR A 403 -11.00 -20.68 0.33
N ASP A 404 -10.86 -19.34 0.34
CA ASP A 404 -10.83 -18.54 1.57
C ASP A 404 -12.27 -18.47 2.11
N ALA A 405 -12.54 -19.25 3.14
CA ALA A 405 -13.88 -19.38 3.70
C ALA A 405 -14.32 -18.10 4.43
N ARG A 406 -13.41 -17.26 4.89
CA ARG A 406 -13.71 -15.99 5.56
C ARG A 406 -14.23 -14.94 4.57
N ARG A 407 -13.64 -14.93 3.36
CA ARG A 407 -14.02 -14.01 2.28
C ARG A 407 -15.01 -14.61 1.29
N ASN A 408 -15.35 -15.89 1.50
CA ASN A 408 -16.22 -16.69 0.62
C ASN A 408 -15.82 -16.61 -0.87
N ARG A 409 -14.51 -16.74 -1.16
CA ARG A 409 -13.99 -16.68 -2.52
C ARG A 409 -12.98 -17.78 -2.79
N ILE A 410 -12.93 -18.22 -4.04
CA ILE A 410 -11.86 -19.09 -4.51
C ILE A 410 -10.57 -18.28 -4.57
N ALA A 411 -9.56 -18.68 -3.78
CA ALA A 411 -8.25 -18.05 -3.76
C ALA A 411 -7.39 -18.60 -4.92
N TRP A 412 -7.45 -19.93 -5.18
CA TRP A 412 -6.75 -20.55 -6.30
C TRP A 412 -7.51 -21.72 -6.89
N ALA A 413 -7.31 -21.93 -8.19
CA ALA A 413 -7.62 -23.17 -8.89
C ALA A 413 -6.29 -23.85 -9.31
N VAL A 414 -6.10 -25.09 -8.92
CA VAL A 414 -4.90 -25.89 -9.26
C VAL A 414 -5.32 -26.98 -10.21
N ARG A 415 -4.60 -27.07 -11.34
CA ARG A 415 -4.73 -28.21 -12.28
C ARG A 415 -3.38 -28.87 -12.43
N THR A 416 -3.30 -30.19 -12.24
CA THR A 416 -2.06 -30.92 -12.44
C THR A 416 -1.81 -31.22 -13.93
N PRO A 417 -0.56 -31.38 -14.35
CA PRO A 417 -0.28 -32.03 -15.63
C PRO A 417 -0.93 -33.43 -15.68
N SER A 418 -1.31 -33.87 -16.89
CA SER A 418 -1.86 -35.21 -17.07
C SER A 418 -0.80 -36.30 -16.79
N ALA A 419 -1.13 -37.33 -16.03
CA ALA A 419 -0.27 -38.42 -15.70
C ALA A 419 -0.90 -39.79 -16.11
N PRO A 420 -0.11 -40.79 -16.50
CA PRO A 420 -0.63 -42.17 -16.66
C PRO A 420 -1.28 -42.62 -15.35
N VAL A 421 -2.33 -43.41 -15.43
CA VAL A 421 -3.05 -43.94 -14.26
C VAL A 421 -2.09 -44.65 -13.28
N ASP A 422 -1.16 -45.47 -13.82
CA ASP A 422 -0.15 -46.15 -13.01
C ASP A 422 0.83 -45.23 -12.31
N SER A 423 0.89 -43.97 -12.71
CA SER A 423 1.75 -42.90 -12.14
C SER A 423 0.93 -41.79 -11.46
N ALA A 424 -0.34 -42.06 -11.09
CA ALA A 424 -1.23 -41.09 -10.42
C ALA A 424 -0.59 -40.52 -9.14
N ALA A 425 0.22 -41.27 -8.43
CA ALA A 425 0.97 -40.83 -7.26
C ALA A 425 1.80 -39.54 -7.53
N ARG A 426 2.45 -39.43 -8.70
CA ARG A 426 3.22 -38.22 -9.08
C ARG A 426 2.33 -36.99 -9.27
N ALA A 427 1.13 -37.18 -9.83
CA ALA A 427 0.17 -36.10 -9.96
C ALA A 427 -0.35 -35.64 -8.59
N ILE A 428 -0.54 -36.57 -7.67
CA ILE A 428 -0.94 -36.27 -6.29
C ILE A 428 0.17 -35.56 -5.54
N ASP A 429 1.44 -35.96 -5.72
CA ASP A 429 2.60 -35.26 -5.11
C ASP A 429 2.67 -33.80 -5.59
N GLU A 430 2.56 -33.58 -6.90
CA GLU A 430 2.55 -32.22 -7.46
C GLU A 430 1.37 -31.40 -6.96
N LEU A 431 0.18 -32.00 -6.93
CA LEU A 431 -1.02 -31.38 -6.38
C LEU A 431 -0.81 -30.96 -4.92
N SER A 432 -0.25 -31.88 -4.10
CA SER A 432 0.00 -31.67 -2.69
C SER A 432 1.00 -30.51 -2.47
N ARG A 433 2.12 -30.49 -3.20
CA ARG A 433 3.10 -29.40 -3.12
C ARG A 433 2.51 -28.05 -3.47
N ARG A 434 1.68 -27.96 -4.53
CA ARG A 434 1.05 -26.70 -4.95
C ARG A 434 -0.05 -26.24 -3.99
N ILE A 435 -0.86 -27.14 -3.47
CA ILE A 435 -1.87 -26.80 -2.46
C ILE A 435 -1.20 -26.31 -1.18
N THR A 436 -0.12 -26.97 -0.75
CA THR A 436 0.64 -26.56 0.43
C THR A 436 1.27 -25.16 0.24
N GLY A 437 1.84 -24.89 -0.94
CA GLY A 437 2.36 -23.57 -1.31
C GLY A 437 1.29 -22.49 -1.34
N ALA A 438 0.09 -22.79 -1.87
CA ALA A 438 -1.03 -21.88 -1.89
C ALA A 438 -1.51 -21.53 -0.47
N VAL A 439 -1.64 -22.54 0.40
CA VAL A 439 -2.07 -22.36 1.80
C VAL A 439 -1.02 -21.56 2.57
N ALA A 440 0.27 -21.82 2.36
CA ALA A 440 1.35 -21.05 2.96
C ALA A 440 1.31 -19.58 2.52
N ALA A 441 1.09 -19.31 1.23
CA ALA A 441 0.96 -17.94 0.71
C ALA A 441 -0.26 -17.19 1.28
N LEU A 442 -1.40 -17.86 1.49
CA LEU A 442 -2.57 -17.29 2.17
C LEU A 442 -2.29 -16.99 3.65
N GLY A 443 -1.49 -17.84 4.29
CA GLY A 443 -1.09 -17.70 5.68
C GLY A 443 -0.02 -16.64 5.95
N THR A 444 0.60 -16.06 4.90
CA THR A 444 1.67 -15.07 5.00
C THR A 444 1.17 -13.68 4.55
N PRO A 445 0.68 -12.82 5.46
CA PRO A 445 0.04 -11.55 5.11
C PRO A 445 0.94 -10.62 4.31
N SER A 446 2.25 -10.58 4.58
CA SER A 446 3.23 -9.75 3.86
C SER A 446 3.41 -10.16 2.39
N LEU A 447 3.12 -11.41 2.04
CA LEU A 447 3.25 -11.95 0.69
C LEU A 447 1.91 -12.08 -0.05
N THR A 448 0.77 -12.00 0.67
CA THR A 448 -0.57 -12.08 0.05
C THR A 448 -0.77 -11.08 -1.11
N PRO A 449 -0.29 -9.82 -1.05
CA PRO A 449 -0.41 -8.88 -2.17
C PRO A 449 0.34 -9.27 -3.44
N TRP A 450 1.31 -10.20 -3.38
CA TRP A 450 1.96 -10.75 -4.56
C TRP A 450 1.06 -11.69 -5.38
N PHE A 451 0.02 -12.22 -4.75
CA PHE A 451 -0.89 -13.20 -5.30
C PHE A 451 -2.33 -12.67 -5.32
N PRO A 452 -2.60 -11.55 -6.02
CA PRO A 452 -3.96 -11.05 -6.15
C PRO A 452 -4.74 -11.99 -7.08
N ILE A 453 -5.64 -12.78 -6.50
CA ILE A 453 -6.65 -13.59 -7.22
C ILE A 453 -6.13 -14.60 -8.27
N ALA A 454 -6.57 -15.81 -8.12
CA ALA A 454 -6.82 -16.99 -9.00
C ALA A 454 -6.25 -17.09 -10.44
N THR A 455 -5.46 -16.17 -10.95
CA THR A 455 -5.03 -16.13 -12.36
C THR A 455 -3.66 -16.78 -12.63
N SER A 456 -2.95 -17.21 -11.60
CA SER A 456 -1.67 -17.95 -11.76
C SER A 456 -1.70 -19.24 -10.95
N SER A 457 -1.02 -20.28 -11.45
CA SER A 457 -0.78 -21.50 -10.66
C SER A 457 -0.05 -21.12 -9.37
N PRO A 458 -0.47 -21.64 -8.19
CA PRO A 458 0.26 -21.40 -6.97
C PRO A 458 1.66 -22.04 -7.05
N PRO A 459 2.66 -21.45 -6.38
CA PRO A 459 4.01 -22.02 -6.35
C PRO A 459 4.04 -23.37 -5.62
N ALA A 460 5.00 -24.22 -5.96
CA ALA A 460 5.33 -25.36 -5.11
C ALA A 460 5.81 -24.88 -3.73
N PHE A 461 5.51 -25.63 -2.66
CA PHE A 461 5.76 -25.17 -1.29
C PHE A 461 7.25 -24.84 -1.03
N ASP A 462 8.16 -25.71 -1.46
CA ASP A 462 9.61 -25.51 -1.27
C ASP A 462 10.10 -24.23 -2.01
N ALA A 463 9.58 -23.99 -3.22
CA ALA A 463 9.87 -22.78 -3.97
C ALA A 463 9.30 -21.53 -3.29
N PHE A 464 8.12 -21.64 -2.67
CA PHE A 464 7.52 -20.55 -1.90
C PHE A 464 8.34 -20.20 -0.66
N GLN A 465 8.89 -21.18 0.07
CA GLN A 465 9.74 -20.94 1.24
C GLN A 465 10.97 -20.11 0.86
N GLU A 466 11.68 -20.51 -0.20
CA GLU A 466 12.83 -19.76 -0.70
C GLU A 466 12.47 -18.35 -1.18
N PHE A 467 11.33 -18.21 -1.82
CA PHE A 467 10.80 -16.90 -2.23
C PHE A 467 10.43 -16.01 -1.03
N ALA A 468 9.88 -16.57 0.04
CA ALA A 468 9.53 -15.84 1.26
C ALA A 468 10.78 -15.31 1.95
N GLU A 469 11.83 -16.13 2.09
CA GLU A 469 13.12 -15.72 2.65
C GLU A 469 13.77 -14.61 1.82
N ALA A 470 13.80 -14.76 0.51
CA ALA A 470 14.31 -13.73 -0.40
C ALA A 470 13.53 -12.42 -0.29
N SER A 471 12.21 -12.49 -0.16
CA SER A 471 11.37 -11.29 -0.02
C SER A 471 11.63 -10.55 1.29
N GLU A 472 11.89 -11.27 2.38
CA GLU A 472 12.30 -10.68 3.66
C GLU A 472 13.67 -9.99 3.54
N LEU A 473 14.65 -10.64 2.94
CA LEU A 473 15.99 -10.08 2.68
C LEU A 473 15.89 -8.81 1.82
N GLN A 474 15.12 -8.84 0.73
CA GLN A 474 14.92 -7.68 -0.15
C GLN A 474 14.19 -6.53 0.56
N SER A 475 13.21 -6.81 1.44
CA SER A 475 12.53 -5.78 2.22
C SER A 475 13.49 -4.98 3.11
N ARG A 476 14.60 -5.60 3.49
CA ARG A 476 15.69 -5.02 4.27
C ARG A 476 16.82 -4.45 3.40
N GLY A 477 16.75 -4.61 2.07
CA GLY A 477 17.75 -4.12 1.11
C GLY A 477 18.95 -5.04 0.90
N PHE A 478 18.87 -6.31 1.29
CA PHE A 478 19.92 -7.32 1.14
C PHE A 478 19.72 -8.12 -0.17
N ASP A 479 19.72 -7.43 -1.31
CA ASP A 479 19.52 -8.06 -2.62
C ASP A 479 20.59 -9.12 -2.94
N GLN A 480 21.84 -8.90 -2.52
CA GLN A 480 22.93 -9.87 -2.75
C GLN A 480 22.66 -11.21 -2.05
N ASP A 481 22.12 -11.17 -0.82
CA ASP A 481 21.77 -12.37 -0.05
C ASP A 481 20.46 -12.99 -0.55
N ALA A 482 19.56 -12.21 -1.14
CA ALA A 482 18.30 -12.68 -1.71
C ALA A 482 18.48 -13.49 -3.01
N VAL A 483 19.50 -13.17 -3.84
CA VAL A 483 19.73 -13.83 -5.15
C VAL A 483 19.88 -15.34 -5.04
N PRO A 484 20.67 -15.93 -4.13
CA PRO A 484 20.76 -17.39 -3.98
C PRO A 484 19.40 -18.04 -3.68
N HIS A 485 18.57 -17.44 -2.83
CA HIS A 485 17.23 -17.92 -2.51
C HIS A 485 16.30 -17.87 -3.72
N LEU A 486 16.30 -16.76 -4.45
CA LEU A 486 15.48 -16.61 -5.67
C LEU A 486 15.90 -17.60 -6.77
N ARG A 487 17.19 -17.84 -6.93
CA ARG A 487 17.69 -18.89 -7.86
C ARG A 487 17.19 -20.28 -7.45
N ARG A 488 17.20 -20.61 -6.17
CA ARG A 488 16.66 -21.88 -5.67
C ARG A 488 15.16 -21.97 -5.88
N ALA A 489 14.41 -20.90 -5.60
CA ALA A 489 12.96 -20.84 -5.85
C ALA A 489 12.63 -21.14 -7.33
N VAL A 490 13.35 -20.49 -8.26
CA VAL A 490 13.19 -20.73 -9.71
C VAL A 490 13.62 -22.14 -10.12
N ALA A 491 14.65 -22.73 -9.51
CA ALA A 491 15.08 -24.09 -9.80
C ALA A 491 14.07 -25.14 -9.29
N LEU A 492 13.44 -24.89 -8.13
CA LEU A 492 12.42 -25.77 -7.54
C LEU A 492 11.08 -25.70 -8.27
N ASP A 493 10.74 -24.53 -8.81
CA ASP A 493 9.54 -24.32 -9.61
C ASP A 493 9.80 -23.33 -10.76
N THR A 494 10.12 -23.86 -11.93
CA THR A 494 10.42 -23.06 -13.13
C THR A 494 9.23 -22.26 -13.64
N THR A 495 8.00 -22.59 -13.21
CA THR A 495 6.76 -21.88 -13.54
C THR A 495 6.45 -20.73 -12.58
N PHE A 496 7.24 -20.59 -11.51
CA PHE A 496 7.02 -19.54 -10.50
C PHE A 496 7.47 -18.16 -11.00
N THR A 497 6.61 -17.53 -11.77
CA THR A 497 6.87 -16.24 -12.44
C THR A 497 7.29 -15.14 -11.49
N TRP A 498 6.69 -15.06 -10.28
CA TRP A 498 7.06 -14.03 -9.32
C TRP A 498 8.50 -14.18 -8.82
N ALA A 499 8.98 -15.40 -8.62
CA ALA A 499 10.37 -15.63 -8.27
C ALA A 499 11.33 -15.19 -9.39
N ARG A 500 10.97 -15.43 -10.66
CA ARG A 500 11.74 -14.95 -11.83
C ARG A 500 11.75 -13.42 -11.91
N LEU A 501 10.61 -12.77 -11.72
CA LEU A 501 10.49 -11.30 -11.73
C LEU A 501 11.28 -10.66 -10.57
N GLN A 502 11.23 -11.26 -9.38
CA GLN A 502 12.00 -10.78 -8.22
C GLN A 502 13.51 -10.98 -8.42
N LEU A 503 13.92 -12.12 -8.99
CA LEU A 503 15.32 -12.39 -9.31
C LEU A 503 15.87 -11.35 -10.28
N ALA A 504 15.12 -11.03 -11.34
CA ALA A 504 15.52 -9.98 -12.27
C ALA A 504 15.56 -8.59 -11.58
N SER A 505 14.63 -8.30 -10.66
CA SER A 505 14.66 -7.06 -9.89
C SER A 505 15.88 -6.97 -8.97
N ALA A 506 16.26 -8.09 -8.32
CA ALA A 506 17.48 -8.16 -7.49
C ALA A 506 18.74 -7.91 -8.34
N TYR A 507 18.81 -8.50 -9.53
CA TYR A 507 19.93 -8.24 -10.45
C TYR A 507 19.98 -6.78 -10.91
N TYR A 508 18.84 -6.11 -11.18
CA TYR A 508 18.82 -4.67 -11.47
C TYR A 508 19.35 -3.84 -10.29
N ASN A 509 18.96 -4.18 -9.07
CA ASN A 509 19.41 -3.49 -7.86
C ASN A 509 20.93 -3.68 -7.64
N LEU A 510 21.48 -4.81 -8.07
CA LEU A 510 22.91 -5.14 -7.99
C LEU A 510 23.70 -4.67 -9.22
N PHE A 511 23.07 -4.00 -10.19
CA PHE A 511 23.66 -3.57 -11.48
C PHE A 511 24.14 -4.73 -12.37
N GLU A 512 23.61 -5.94 -12.17
CA GLU A 512 23.84 -7.11 -13.02
C GLU A 512 22.86 -7.11 -14.21
N GLN A 513 22.97 -6.09 -15.06
CA GLN A 513 22.05 -5.77 -16.16
C GLN A 513 21.80 -6.94 -17.09
N ALA A 514 22.87 -7.60 -17.55
CA ALA A 514 22.78 -8.71 -18.53
C ALA A 514 21.96 -9.90 -17.98
N ALA A 515 22.11 -10.22 -16.68
CA ALA A 515 21.35 -11.28 -16.03
C ALA A 515 19.87 -10.91 -15.89
N ALA A 516 19.59 -9.65 -15.50
CA ALA A 516 18.24 -9.13 -15.39
C ALA A 516 17.53 -9.10 -16.75
N ASP A 517 18.20 -8.59 -17.79
CA ASP A 517 17.65 -8.50 -19.15
C ASP A 517 17.35 -9.89 -19.74
N SER A 518 18.22 -10.87 -19.52
CA SER A 518 18.00 -12.25 -19.95
C SER A 518 16.69 -12.84 -19.41
N ILE A 519 16.40 -12.59 -18.12
CA ILE A 519 15.15 -13.07 -17.50
C ILE A 519 13.95 -12.27 -18.03
N ALA A 520 14.09 -10.95 -18.16
CA ALA A 520 13.02 -10.09 -18.66
C ALA A 520 12.65 -10.43 -20.12
N ASP A 521 13.63 -10.69 -21.00
CA ASP A 521 13.40 -11.07 -22.38
C ASP A 521 12.73 -12.46 -22.49
N ALA A 522 13.16 -13.43 -21.66
CA ALA A 522 12.52 -14.74 -21.61
C ALA A 522 11.05 -14.64 -21.16
N LEU A 523 10.74 -13.80 -20.17
CA LEU A 523 9.36 -13.55 -19.71
C LEU A 523 8.55 -12.77 -20.75
N ASN A 524 9.18 -11.86 -21.49
CA ASN A 524 8.52 -11.10 -22.54
C ASN A 524 8.15 -11.97 -23.75
N GLY A 525 8.93 -13.02 -24.04
CA GLY A 525 8.58 -14.04 -25.03
C GLY A 525 7.31 -14.82 -24.71
N ASP A 526 6.97 -14.95 -23.43
CA ASP A 526 5.77 -15.64 -22.94
C ASP A 526 4.78 -14.69 -22.25
N ARG A 527 4.74 -13.44 -22.71
CA ARG A 527 3.99 -12.33 -22.09
C ARG A 527 2.49 -12.60 -21.96
N GLU A 528 1.91 -13.37 -22.88
CA GLU A 528 0.47 -13.68 -22.88
C GLU A 528 0.08 -14.60 -21.74
N SER A 529 1.00 -15.45 -21.28
CA SER A 529 0.76 -16.35 -20.14
C SER A 529 0.77 -15.62 -18.79
N LEU A 530 1.29 -14.39 -18.74
CA LEU A 530 1.41 -13.61 -17.51
C LEU A 530 0.07 -13.01 -17.09
N ASN A 531 -0.19 -12.96 -15.79
CA ASN A 531 -1.34 -12.22 -15.26
C ASN A 531 -1.15 -10.68 -15.41
N PRO A 532 -2.22 -9.87 -15.30
CA PRO A 532 -2.14 -8.42 -15.50
C PRO A 532 -1.05 -7.74 -14.66
N LEU A 533 -0.91 -8.11 -13.39
CA LEU A 533 0.07 -7.51 -12.49
C LEU A 533 1.51 -7.88 -12.85
N GLN A 534 1.73 -9.14 -13.25
CA GLN A 534 3.03 -9.62 -13.74
C GLN A 534 3.43 -8.92 -15.04
N ARG A 535 2.46 -8.69 -15.96
CA ARG A 535 2.69 -7.92 -17.19
C ARG A 535 3.09 -6.48 -16.92
N LEU A 536 2.45 -5.83 -15.94
CA LEU A 536 2.78 -4.46 -15.54
C LEU A 536 4.18 -4.38 -14.91
N TRP A 537 4.53 -5.34 -14.05
CA TRP A 537 5.87 -5.43 -13.48
C TRP A 537 6.93 -5.65 -14.56
N LEU A 538 6.71 -6.59 -15.47
CA LEU A 538 7.60 -6.82 -16.60
C LEU A 538 7.72 -5.58 -17.49
N THR A 539 6.61 -4.88 -17.76
CA THR A 539 6.63 -3.62 -18.51
C THR A 539 7.54 -2.61 -17.84
N TRP A 540 7.41 -2.43 -16.51
CA TRP A 540 8.32 -1.55 -15.78
C TRP A 540 9.79 -1.97 -15.95
N MET A 541 10.11 -3.25 -15.80
CA MET A 541 11.49 -3.74 -15.97
C MET A 541 12.06 -3.42 -17.35
N LEU A 542 11.28 -3.63 -18.42
CA LEU A 542 11.69 -3.31 -19.78
C LEU A 542 11.89 -1.80 -19.99
N THR A 543 11.14 -0.94 -19.27
CA THR A 543 11.33 0.52 -19.34
C THR A 543 12.60 1.01 -18.63
N VAL A 544 13.16 0.24 -17.72
CA VAL A 544 14.47 0.56 -17.13
C VAL A 544 15.55 0.50 -18.22
N ARG A 545 15.51 -0.50 -19.10
CA ARG A 545 16.43 -0.66 -20.22
C ARG A 545 16.29 0.42 -21.28
N THR A 546 15.06 0.84 -21.57
CA THR A 546 14.76 1.87 -22.58
C THR A 546 14.82 3.29 -22.03
N GLU A 547 15.08 3.46 -20.73
CA GLU A 547 15.05 4.72 -19.99
C GLU A 547 13.72 5.50 -20.13
N ASP A 548 12.62 4.82 -20.52
CA ASP A 548 11.29 5.42 -20.58
C ASP A 548 10.66 5.52 -19.19
N LYS A 549 11.08 6.57 -18.45
CA LYS A 549 10.61 6.82 -17.08
C LYS A 549 9.09 7.00 -17.00
N LEU A 550 8.47 7.58 -18.07
CA LEU A 550 7.03 7.84 -18.08
C LEU A 550 6.22 6.55 -18.27
N ALA A 551 6.65 5.66 -19.16
CA ALA A 551 6.01 4.36 -19.33
C ALA A 551 6.17 3.50 -18.05
N GLY A 552 7.36 3.53 -17.45
CA GLY A 552 7.61 2.86 -16.16
C GLY A 552 6.72 3.38 -15.02
N TYR A 553 6.52 4.69 -14.92
CA TYR A 553 5.59 5.30 -13.97
C TYR A 553 4.14 4.87 -14.22
N ARG A 554 3.69 4.90 -15.49
CA ARG A 554 2.33 4.47 -15.86
C ARG A 554 2.09 3.00 -15.49
N ALA A 555 3.07 2.13 -15.75
CA ALA A 555 2.98 0.73 -15.39
C ALA A 555 2.86 0.51 -13.87
N MET A 556 3.67 1.22 -13.07
CA MET A 556 3.60 1.11 -11.61
C MET A 556 2.31 1.71 -11.04
N ARG A 557 1.80 2.79 -11.63
CA ARG A 557 0.53 3.38 -11.23
C ARG A 557 -0.63 2.42 -11.51
N ALA A 558 -0.68 1.81 -12.69
CA ALA A 558 -1.67 0.78 -13.01
C ALA A 558 -1.53 -0.46 -12.10
N ALA A 559 -0.30 -0.85 -11.74
CA ALA A 559 -0.09 -1.92 -10.75
C ALA A 559 -0.61 -1.55 -9.35
N ALA A 560 -0.46 -0.28 -8.95
CA ALA A 560 -1.00 0.21 -7.68
C ALA A 560 -2.54 0.31 -7.66
N GLU A 561 -3.19 0.43 -8.81
CA GLU A 561 -4.66 0.32 -8.91
C GLU A 561 -5.13 -1.11 -8.63
N LEU A 562 -4.35 -2.12 -9.03
CA LEU A 562 -4.66 -3.53 -8.79
C LEU A 562 -4.25 -4.02 -7.38
N ALA A 563 -3.15 -3.48 -6.83
CA ALA A 563 -2.61 -3.88 -5.54
C ALA A 563 -1.96 -2.68 -4.82
N PRO A 564 -2.75 -1.73 -4.27
CA PRO A 564 -2.25 -0.46 -3.72
C PRO A 564 -1.18 -0.66 -2.65
N GLU A 565 -1.44 -1.53 -1.67
CA GLU A 565 -0.52 -1.77 -0.56
C GLU A 565 0.88 -2.18 -1.03
N ARG A 566 0.97 -2.86 -2.17
CA ARG A 566 2.24 -3.40 -2.70
C ARG A 566 3.03 -2.40 -3.52
N PHE A 567 2.36 -1.52 -4.29
CA PHE A 567 3.03 -0.74 -5.34
C PHE A 567 3.10 0.77 -5.08
N LEU A 568 2.45 1.29 -4.04
CA LEU A 568 2.48 2.74 -3.74
C LEU A 568 3.91 3.28 -3.55
N PHE A 569 4.80 2.54 -2.88
CA PHE A 569 6.20 2.95 -2.76
C PHE A 569 6.89 3.09 -4.13
N ASN A 570 6.65 2.14 -5.04
CA ASN A 570 7.19 2.18 -6.39
C ASN A 570 6.62 3.37 -7.19
N VAL A 571 5.33 3.70 -7.02
CA VAL A 571 4.72 4.90 -7.61
C VAL A 571 5.42 6.16 -7.13
N ALA A 572 5.62 6.33 -5.82
CA ALA A 572 6.32 7.48 -5.26
C ALA A 572 7.75 7.60 -5.78
N GLN A 573 8.47 6.48 -5.87
CA GLN A 573 9.82 6.44 -6.42
C GLN A 573 9.86 6.86 -7.90
N ARG A 574 8.87 6.43 -8.70
CA ARG A 574 8.77 6.83 -10.12
C ARG A 574 8.26 8.25 -10.28
N ALA A 575 7.39 8.74 -9.41
CA ALA A 575 6.98 10.15 -9.38
C ALA A 575 8.20 11.07 -9.15
N MET A 576 9.07 10.74 -8.19
CA MET A 576 10.33 11.46 -8.00
C MET A 576 11.22 11.44 -9.24
N ALA A 577 11.33 10.30 -9.92
CA ALA A 577 12.10 10.19 -11.16
C ALA A 577 11.53 11.02 -12.33
N LEU A 578 10.27 11.45 -12.24
CA LEU A 578 9.57 12.35 -13.16
C LEU A 578 9.50 13.80 -12.65
N ASN A 579 10.27 14.16 -11.63
CA ASN A 579 10.26 15.49 -11.00
C ASN A 579 8.87 15.89 -10.45
N ARG A 580 8.14 14.93 -9.82
CA ARG A 580 6.82 15.10 -9.22
C ARG A 580 6.85 14.85 -7.70
N PRO A 581 7.60 15.68 -6.94
CA PRO A 581 7.79 15.44 -5.51
C PRO A 581 6.52 15.60 -4.68
N HIS A 582 5.57 16.46 -5.05
CA HIS A 582 4.29 16.60 -4.35
C HIS A 582 3.49 15.30 -4.41
N GLU A 583 3.38 14.68 -5.59
CA GLU A 583 2.72 13.38 -5.74
C GLU A 583 3.42 12.28 -4.92
N ALA A 584 4.76 12.29 -4.89
CA ALA A 584 5.52 11.34 -4.08
C ALA A 584 5.25 11.51 -2.58
N ILE A 585 5.14 12.76 -2.08
CA ILE A 585 4.79 13.07 -0.70
C ILE A 585 3.40 12.51 -0.38
N ASP A 586 2.39 12.84 -1.20
CA ASP A 586 1.01 12.42 -0.98
C ASP A 586 0.87 10.89 -0.94
N VAL A 587 1.60 10.20 -1.82
CA VAL A 587 1.59 8.73 -1.88
C VAL A 587 2.29 8.13 -0.66
N LEU A 588 3.44 8.66 -0.25
CA LEU A 588 4.20 8.14 0.90
C LEU A 588 3.48 8.41 2.22
N GLU A 589 2.87 9.58 2.40
CA GLU A 589 2.10 9.89 3.60
C GLU A 589 0.88 8.97 3.76
N ARG A 590 0.24 8.58 2.64
CA ARG A 590 -0.84 7.57 2.67
C ARG A 590 -0.33 6.17 2.98
N LEU A 591 0.84 5.80 2.46
CA LEU A 591 1.42 4.47 2.68
C LEU A 591 1.83 4.27 4.14
N GLY A 592 2.47 5.28 4.75
CA GLY A 592 3.01 5.24 6.10
C GLY A 592 4.30 4.41 6.23
N PRO A 593 5.10 4.68 7.29
CA PRO A 593 6.40 4.02 7.49
C PRO A 593 6.29 2.56 7.94
N ASP A 594 5.18 2.16 8.54
CA ASP A 594 4.97 0.82 9.09
C ASP A 594 4.44 -0.18 8.05
N SER A 595 4.22 0.26 6.81
CA SER A 595 3.79 -0.62 5.74
C SER A 595 4.89 -1.65 5.40
N PRO A 596 4.56 -2.95 5.33
CA PRO A 596 5.52 -3.98 4.94
C PRO A 596 6.05 -3.79 3.51
N HIS A 597 5.41 -2.93 2.73
CA HIS A 597 5.77 -2.65 1.33
C HIS A 597 6.36 -1.24 1.13
N ALA A 598 6.79 -0.59 2.20
CA ALA A 598 7.44 0.73 2.14
C ALA A 598 8.90 0.70 1.66
N GLY A 599 9.37 -0.41 1.09
CA GLY A 599 10.76 -0.56 0.65
C GLY A 599 11.76 -0.68 1.81
N GLY A 600 11.27 -0.97 3.00
CA GLY A 600 12.02 -0.96 4.26
C GLY A 600 12.10 0.44 4.90
N PRO A 601 12.31 0.50 6.22
CA PRO A 601 12.30 1.78 6.96
C PRO A 601 13.25 2.83 6.40
N GLY A 602 14.47 2.44 6.06
CA GLY A 602 15.49 3.35 5.52
C GLY A 602 15.11 3.95 4.17
N ALA A 603 14.52 3.16 3.28
CA ALA A 603 14.11 3.60 1.95
C ALA A 603 12.90 4.56 2.01
N TYR A 604 11.91 4.25 2.84
CA TYR A 604 10.73 5.11 3.05
C TYR A 604 11.13 6.50 3.52
N TRP A 605 11.87 6.58 4.63
CA TRP A 605 12.27 7.86 5.22
C TRP A 605 13.18 8.66 4.29
N SER A 606 14.09 7.98 3.58
CA SER A 606 14.98 8.62 2.60
C SER A 606 14.21 9.21 1.43
N LEU A 607 13.22 8.50 0.90
CA LEU A 607 12.42 8.96 -0.22
C LEU A 607 11.52 10.13 0.20
N LEU A 608 10.86 10.03 1.35
CA LEU A 608 10.00 11.10 1.86
C LEU A 608 10.78 12.38 2.18
N ALA A 609 11.92 12.26 2.87
CA ALA A 609 12.80 13.40 3.16
C ALA A 609 13.33 14.05 1.87
N ARG A 610 13.73 13.24 0.86
CA ARG A 610 14.16 13.75 -0.43
C ARG A 610 13.03 14.43 -1.20
N SER A 611 11.80 13.96 -1.05
CA SER A 611 10.64 14.59 -1.67
C SER A 611 10.35 15.96 -1.05
N TYR A 612 10.43 16.10 0.26
CA TYR A 612 10.32 17.40 0.94
C TYR A 612 11.48 18.35 0.59
N HIS A 613 12.70 17.81 0.46
CA HIS A 613 13.86 18.58 0.01
C HIS A 613 13.63 19.16 -1.39
N ALA A 614 13.14 18.33 -2.33
CA ALA A 614 12.87 18.74 -3.71
C ALA A 614 11.82 19.86 -3.86
N VAL A 615 10.88 19.96 -2.92
CA VAL A 615 9.90 21.06 -2.88
C VAL A 615 10.37 22.26 -2.05
N GLY A 616 11.60 22.21 -1.47
CA GLY A 616 12.18 23.29 -0.66
C GLY A 616 11.59 23.40 0.75
N ASP A 617 10.86 22.41 1.25
CA ASP A 617 10.32 22.41 2.62
C ASP A 617 11.31 21.77 3.62
N ALA A 618 12.41 22.46 3.87
CA ALA A 618 13.45 22.00 4.80
C ALA A 618 12.94 21.80 6.24
N GLN A 619 11.85 22.47 6.64
CA GLN A 619 11.25 22.31 7.96
C GLN A 619 10.52 20.95 8.07
N ARG A 620 9.78 20.58 7.05
CA ARG A 620 9.13 19.25 7.02
C ARG A 620 10.17 18.15 6.82
N GLU A 621 11.17 18.37 5.97
CA GLU A 621 12.30 17.46 5.82
C GLU A 621 12.97 17.17 7.16
N LEU A 622 13.26 18.19 7.98
CA LEU A 622 13.87 18.02 9.31
C LEU A 622 12.96 17.24 10.27
N ARG A 623 11.64 17.47 10.21
CA ARG A 623 10.68 16.67 11.02
C ARG A 623 10.71 15.20 10.64
N VAL A 624 10.70 14.91 9.34
CA VAL A 624 10.79 13.54 8.79
C VAL A 624 12.12 12.89 9.21
N ALA A 625 13.22 13.60 9.05
CA ALA A 625 14.55 13.11 9.44
C ALA A 625 14.67 12.81 10.95
N ARG A 626 14.03 13.60 11.81
CA ARG A 626 13.96 13.33 13.26
C ARG A 626 13.07 12.15 13.59
N ALA A 627 11.93 11.99 12.90
CA ALA A 627 11.07 10.83 13.07
C ALA A 627 11.81 9.54 12.65
N ALA A 628 12.55 9.59 11.56
CA ALA A 628 13.36 8.49 11.07
C ALA A 628 14.38 7.97 12.12
N ARG A 629 14.97 8.85 12.93
CA ARG A 629 15.91 8.48 14.00
C ARG A 629 15.28 7.59 15.09
N HIS A 630 13.96 7.70 15.30
CA HIS A 630 13.22 6.89 16.27
C HIS A 630 12.69 5.58 15.68
N SER A 631 12.90 5.38 14.38
CA SER A 631 12.57 4.15 13.68
C SER A 631 13.77 3.21 13.67
N ASN A 632 13.54 1.94 13.37
CA ASN A 632 14.62 0.95 13.29
C ASN A 632 15.38 1.07 11.95
N ILE A 633 16.08 2.21 11.75
CA ILE A 633 16.91 2.45 10.58
C ILE A 633 18.39 2.56 10.97
N GLU A 634 19.23 2.34 10.00
CA GLU A 634 20.69 2.46 10.17
C GLU A 634 21.07 3.88 10.67
N PRO A 635 21.89 3.98 11.72
CA PRO A 635 22.24 5.28 12.33
C PRO A 635 22.83 6.29 11.34
N MET A 636 23.66 5.83 10.41
CA MET A 636 24.32 6.70 9.42
C MET A 636 23.30 7.30 8.44
N ILE A 637 22.27 6.51 8.03
CA ILE A 637 21.16 7.01 7.21
C ILE A 637 20.39 8.08 7.97
N ALA A 638 20.03 7.81 9.24
CA ALA A 638 19.33 8.78 10.07
C ALA A 638 20.07 10.10 10.23
N LEU A 639 21.40 10.05 10.40
CA LEU A 639 22.26 11.24 10.46
C LEU A 639 22.28 11.97 9.12
N SER A 640 22.39 11.25 7.99
CA SER A 640 22.46 11.86 6.67
C SER A 640 21.20 12.68 6.33
N LEU A 641 20.02 12.18 6.69
CA LEU A 641 18.76 12.90 6.50
C LEU A 641 18.72 14.19 7.35
N GLN A 642 19.17 14.12 8.60
CA GLN A 642 19.19 15.29 9.48
C GLN A 642 20.22 16.34 9.05
N VAL A 643 21.43 15.89 8.67
CA VAL A 643 22.52 16.76 8.18
C VAL A 643 22.05 17.54 6.95
N ARG A 644 21.40 16.88 5.98
CA ARG A 644 20.88 17.54 4.79
C ARG A 644 19.86 18.62 5.13
N ALA A 645 18.85 18.28 5.93
CA ALA A 645 17.82 19.22 6.33
C ALA A 645 18.36 20.40 7.14
N LEU A 646 19.34 20.18 8.02
CA LEU A 646 19.97 21.23 8.83
C LEU A 646 20.86 22.14 7.99
N ALA A 647 21.59 21.58 7.01
CA ALA A 647 22.38 22.35 6.07
C ALA A 647 21.49 23.27 5.22
N SER A 648 20.36 22.77 4.72
CA SER A 648 19.35 23.57 3.99
C SER A 648 18.75 24.70 4.83
N LEU A 649 18.73 24.55 6.17
CA LEU A 649 18.25 25.58 7.10
C LEU A 649 19.38 26.54 7.59
N GLY A 650 20.61 26.38 7.12
CA GLY A 650 21.76 27.16 7.56
C GLY A 650 22.17 26.92 9.03
N ARG A 651 21.77 25.77 9.61
CA ARG A 651 22.07 25.41 11.00
C ARG A 651 23.42 24.72 11.10
N THR A 652 24.50 25.44 10.75
CA THR A 652 25.86 24.91 10.57
C THR A 652 26.44 24.30 11.85
N THR A 653 26.16 24.88 13.02
CA THR A 653 26.59 24.35 14.31
C THR A 653 25.99 22.97 14.59
N ASP A 654 24.69 22.78 14.29
CA ASP A 654 24.03 21.50 14.47
C ASP A 654 24.55 20.44 13.49
N VAL A 655 24.88 20.86 12.25
CA VAL A 655 25.55 20.00 11.26
C VAL A 655 26.87 19.49 11.83
N GLN A 656 27.73 20.36 12.36
CA GLN A 656 28.99 19.96 12.95
C GLN A 656 28.81 18.94 14.10
N ALA A 657 27.87 19.17 15.00
CA ALA A 657 27.59 18.26 16.11
C ALA A 657 27.14 16.85 15.63
N LEU A 658 26.37 16.79 14.52
CA LEU A 658 25.98 15.50 13.93
C LEU A 658 27.16 14.83 13.22
N LEU A 659 28.04 15.58 12.59
CA LEU A 659 29.27 15.05 12.00
C LEU A 659 30.21 14.48 13.09
N ASP A 660 30.29 15.13 14.26
CA ASP A 660 31.03 14.59 15.42
C ASP A 660 30.41 13.25 15.89
N THR A 661 29.09 13.18 15.94
CA THR A 661 28.40 11.94 16.26
C THR A 661 28.71 10.84 15.25
N ALA A 662 28.76 11.15 13.96
CA ALA A 662 29.04 10.18 12.92
C ALA A 662 30.43 9.53 13.05
N LEU A 663 31.41 10.27 13.55
CA LEU A 663 32.77 9.76 13.79
C LEU A 663 32.83 8.66 14.85
N THR A 664 31.82 8.55 15.71
CA THR A 664 31.72 7.52 16.76
C THR A 664 31.05 6.24 16.30
N LEU A 665 30.45 6.25 15.11
CA LEU A 665 29.72 5.09 14.59
C LEU A 665 30.66 4.08 13.92
N PRO A 666 30.33 2.76 13.98
CA PRO A 666 31.08 1.74 13.24
C PRO A 666 30.93 1.97 11.73
N MET A 667 32.00 1.70 10.99
CA MET A 667 31.99 1.80 9.53
C MET A 667 31.46 0.51 8.91
N GLU A 668 30.57 0.64 7.98
CA GLU A 668 30.17 -0.43 7.06
C GLU A 668 30.95 -0.31 5.73
N HIS A 669 30.95 -1.39 4.94
CA HIS A 669 31.62 -1.37 3.63
C HIS A 669 30.94 -0.38 2.70
N GLY A 670 31.73 0.53 2.12
CA GLY A 670 31.22 1.63 1.30
C GLY A 670 30.64 1.18 -0.05
N PRO A 671 29.72 2.00 -0.62
CA PRO A 671 29.15 1.76 -1.93
C PRO A 671 30.19 1.89 -3.05
N THR A 672 29.90 1.30 -4.20
CA THR A 672 30.73 1.48 -5.40
C THR A 672 30.62 2.91 -5.95
N PRO A 673 31.63 3.39 -6.73
CA PRO A 673 31.58 4.70 -7.37
C PRO A 673 30.29 4.94 -8.19
N LEU A 674 29.79 3.92 -8.86
CA LEU A 674 28.55 3.97 -9.63
C LEU A 674 27.31 4.16 -8.74
N GLN A 675 27.24 3.45 -7.62
CA GLN A 675 26.14 3.59 -6.64
C GLN A 675 26.07 5.00 -6.06
N LEU A 676 27.24 5.58 -5.75
CA LEU A 676 27.36 6.97 -5.27
C LEU A 676 26.81 7.97 -6.29
N MET A 677 27.14 7.77 -7.56
CA MET A 677 26.79 8.72 -8.62
C MET A 677 25.29 8.70 -8.97
N VAL A 678 24.65 7.54 -9.01
CA VAL A 678 23.22 7.43 -9.36
C VAL A 678 22.27 7.77 -8.19
N GLY A 679 22.82 8.25 -7.07
CA GLY A 679 22.03 8.68 -5.91
C GLY A 679 21.30 7.55 -5.18
N ILE A 680 21.70 6.29 -5.43
CA ILE A 680 21.14 5.09 -4.78
C ILE A 680 22.00 4.71 -3.55
N ALA A 681 23.23 5.24 -3.49
CA ALA A 681 24.16 4.91 -2.43
C ALA A 681 23.70 5.43 -1.07
N ARG A 682 23.67 4.54 -0.11
CA ARG A 682 23.56 4.90 1.29
C ARG A 682 24.85 5.60 1.72
N VAL A 683 24.74 6.66 2.49
CA VAL A 683 25.91 7.24 3.18
C VAL A 683 26.37 6.22 4.22
N SER A 684 27.51 5.61 4.00
CA SER A 684 28.03 4.50 4.81
C SER A 684 29.29 4.86 5.63
N SER A 685 29.80 6.07 5.45
CA SER A 685 30.99 6.52 6.21
C SER A 685 30.88 8.00 6.64
N PRO A 686 31.58 8.38 7.73
CA PRO A 686 31.67 9.78 8.15
C PRO A 686 32.23 10.69 7.06
N GLY A 687 33.18 10.23 6.26
CA GLY A 687 33.75 11.01 5.15
C GLY A 687 32.71 11.31 4.07
N GLN A 688 31.90 10.32 3.66
CA GLN A 688 30.82 10.53 2.72
C GLN A 688 29.75 11.47 3.28
N LEU A 689 29.43 11.36 4.57
CA LEU A 689 28.50 12.27 5.24
C LEU A 689 29.01 13.71 5.22
N MET A 690 30.30 13.93 5.50
CA MET A 690 30.91 15.25 5.42
C MET A 690 30.87 15.81 3.98
N VAL A 691 31.19 15.00 2.98
CA VAL A 691 31.12 15.41 1.57
C VAL A 691 29.68 15.79 1.18
N SER A 692 28.69 15.01 1.63
CA SER A 692 27.27 15.31 1.41
C SER A 692 26.86 16.62 2.10
N ALA A 693 27.27 16.80 3.37
CA ALA A 693 27.02 18.02 4.13
C ALA A 693 27.59 19.26 3.44
N ALA A 694 28.80 19.15 2.93
CA ALA A 694 29.48 20.27 2.24
C ALA A 694 28.77 20.66 0.95
N LYS A 695 28.25 19.69 0.18
CA LYS A 695 27.44 19.98 -1.02
C LYS A 695 26.20 20.79 -0.66
N GLU A 696 25.47 20.35 0.36
CA GLU A 696 24.25 21.03 0.81
C GLU A 696 24.53 22.43 1.38
N LEU A 697 25.56 22.56 2.23
CA LEU A 697 25.96 23.86 2.76
C LEU A 697 26.30 24.85 1.65
N ARG A 698 27.03 24.40 0.62
CA ARG A 698 27.35 25.23 -0.55
C ARG A 698 26.12 25.61 -1.34
N ALA A 699 25.23 24.68 -1.62
CA ALA A 699 24.00 24.93 -2.37
C ALA A 699 23.09 25.97 -1.70
N HIS A 700 23.20 26.11 -0.38
CA HIS A 700 22.45 27.07 0.43
C HIS A 700 23.26 28.30 0.86
N GLY A 701 24.42 28.56 0.23
CA GLY A 701 25.22 29.79 0.40
C GLY A 701 26.19 29.80 1.58
N HIS A 702 26.44 28.69 2.24
CA HIS A 702 27.37 28.52 3.36
C HIS A 702 28.73 27.98 2.88
N GLU A 703 29.42 28.74 1.99
CA GLU A 703 30.64 28.29 1.33
C GLU A 703 31.79 28.02 2.32
N ASP A 704 32.02 28.95 3.31
CA ASP A 704 33.09 28.82 4.28
C ASP A 704 32.91 27.58 5.18
N ASP A 705 31.69 27.31 5.62
CA ASP A 705 31.38 26.09 6.37
C ASP A 705 31.55 24.84 5.50
N ALA A 706 31.18 24.90 4.22
CA ALA A 706 31.38 23.81 3.27
C ALA A 706 32.88 23.50 3.09
N GLN A 707 33.73 24.49 2.94
CA GLN A 707 35.17 24.33 2.83
C GLN A 707 35.76 23.70 4.10
N THR A 708 35.32 24.17 5.27
CA THR A 708 35.76 23.64 6.57
C THR A 708 35.39 22.13 6.68
N VAL A 709 34.17 21.76 6.29
CA VAL A 709 33.72 20.36 6.31
C VAL A 709 34.49 19.50 5.31
N LEU A 710 34.81 20.03 4.11
CA LEU A 710 35.61 19.31 3.11
C LEU A 710 37.05 19.09 3.57
N ALA A 711 37.68 20.08 4.18
CA ALA A 711 39.03 19.92 4.77
C ALA A 711 39.02 18.80 5.82
N ARG A 712 38.01 18.77 6.70
CA ARG A 712 37.78 17.71 7.69
C ARG A 712 37.58 16.35 7.06
N ALA A 713 36.78 16.26 5.95
CA ALA A 713 36.59 15.02 5.21
C ALA A 713 37.89 14.48 4.61
N LEU A 714 38.69 15.36 4.01
CA LEU A 714 40.00 15.00 3.43
C LEU A 714 40.98 14.50 4.51
N ASP A 715 41.03 15.13 5.67
CA ASP A 715 41.90 14.70 6.78
C ASP A 715 41.43 13.34 7.32
N TRP A 716 40.13 13.15 7.44
CA TRP A 716 39.53 11.86 7.83
C TRP A 716 39.91 10.74 6.84
N TYR A 717 39.72 10.96 5.51
CA TYR A 717 40.10 9.98 4.48
C TYR A 717 41.61 9.66 4.49
N ARG A 718 42.48 10.63 4.77
CA ARG A 718 43.94 10.44 4.86
C ARG A 718 44.32 9.60 6.08
N ALA A 719 43.64 9.81 7.20
CA ALA A 719 43.90 9.13 8.48
C ALA A 719 43.43 7.65 8.49
N GLN A 720 42.54 7.26 7.61
CA GLN A 720 42.00 5.87 7.59
C GLN A 720 43.08 4.87 7.16
N SER A 721 43.18 3.75 7.89
CA SER A 721 44.03 2.62 7.51
C SER A 721 43.51 1.93 6.25
N VAL A 722 44.37 1.28 5.47
CA VAL A 722 44.05 0.63 4.19
C VAL A 722 43.19 -0.63 4.34
N HIS A 723 42.91 -1.11 5.55
CA HIS A 723 42.17 -2.35 5.80
C HIS A 723 40.64 -2.15 5.64
N GLY A 724 40.06 -2.94 4.77
CA GLY A 724 38.59 -3.07 4.65
C GLY A 724 37.91 -2.28 3.54
N VAL A 725 38.51 -1.21 2.96
CA VAL A 725 37.93 -0.47 1.83
C VAL A 725 38.76 -0.73 0.57
N PRO A 726 38.16 -1.04 -0.60
CA PRO A 726 38.89 -1.16 -1.84
C PRO A 726 39.73 0.10 -2.12
N ARG A 727 40.99 -0.09 -2.47
CA ARG A 727 41.96 1.01 -2.67
C ARG A 727 41.48 2.02 -3.72
N GLU A 728 40.79 1.56 -4.72
CA GLU A 728 40.20 2.38 -5.79
C GLU A 728 39.05 3.25 -5.29
N ALA A 729 38.09 2.68 -4.53
CA ALA A 729 36.97 3.42 -3.96
C ALA A 729 37.47 4.60 -3.07
N ARG A 730 38.45 4.33 -2.21
CA ARG A 730 39.05 5.39 -1.38
C ARG A 730 39.74 6.47 -2.20
N ARG A 731 40.50 6.11 -3.26
CA ARG A 731 41.11 7.09 -4.17
C ARG A 731 40.05 7.96 -4.84
N PHE A 732 38.96 7.37 -5.25
CA PHE A 732 37.85 8.09 -5.85
C PHE A 732 37.19 9.06 -4.86
N GLU A 733 36.97 8.66 -3.61
CA GLU A 733 36.38 9.52 -2.58
C GLU A 733 37.28 10.74 -2.28
N ILE A 734 38.61 10.52 -2.17
CA ILE A 734 39.58 11.61 -2.01
C ILE A 734 39.56 12.53 -3.23
N ALA A 735 39.61 12.00 -4.43
CA ALA A 735 39.58 12.78 -5.67
C ALA A 735 38.32 13.64 -5.78
N SER A 736 37.17 13.06 -5.41
CA SER A 736 35.88 13.75 -5.40
C SER A 736 35.83 14.85 -4.34
N ALA A 737 36.39 14.63 -3.15
CA ALA A 737 36.46 15.64 -2.10
C ALA A 737 37.37 16.80 -2.51
N LEU A 738 38.53 16.52 -3.16
CA LEU A 738 39.44 17.53 -3.72
C LEU A 738 38.75 18.38 -4.80
N TYR A 739 37.99 17.73 -5.67
CA TYR A 739 37.17 18.40 -6.70
C TYR A 739 36.18 19.38 -6.06
N LEU A 740 35.45 18.93 -5.06
CA LEU A 740 34.48 19.76 -4.34
C LEU A 740 35.17 20.88 -3.54
N ALA A 741 36.39 20.65 -3.04
CA ALA A 741 37.21 21.68 -2.40
C ALA A 741 37.80 22.69 -3.38
N ARG A 742 37.53 22.51 -4.68
CA ARG A 742 38.09 23.35 -5.77
C ARG A 742 39.60 23.30 -5.88
N ASP A 743 40.24 22.27 -5.33
CA ASP A 743 41.67 22.02 -5.57
C ASP A 743 41.83 21.30 -6.91
N TRP A 744 41.70 22.09 -7.99
CA TRP A 744 41.66 21.54 -9.35
C TRP A 744 42.96 20.82 -9.73
N ALA A 745 44.09 21.20 -9.20
CA ALA A 745 45.39 20.60 -9.50
C ALA A 745 45.53 19.22 -8.86
N ALA A 746 45.21 19.11 -7.57
CA ALA A 746 45.25 17.84 -6.87
C ALA A 746 44.15 16.88 -7.38
N ALA A 747 42.96 17.39 -7.66
CA ALA A 747 41.85 16.60 -8.22
C ALA A 747 42.21 16.05 -9.60
N ASP A 748 42.77 16.86 -10.51
CA ASP A 748 43.25 16.46 -11.82
C ASP A 748 44.24 15.29 -11.73
N THR A 749 45.29 15.44 -10.91
CA THR A 749 46.27 14.39 -10.68
C THR A 749 45.64 13.08 -10.18
N ALA A 750 44.69 13.19 -9.24
CA ALA A 750 43.99 12.04 -8.66
C ALA A 750 43.10 11.32 -9.67
N PHE A 751 42.32 12.08 -10.47
CA PHE A 751 41.44 11.49 -11.50
C PHE A 751 42.23 10.97 -12.71
N GLN A 752 43.37 11.58 -13.10
CA GLN A 752 44.27 11.01 -14.10
C GLN A 752 44.81 9.64 -13.68
N ALA A 753 45.16 9.49 -12.40
CA ALA A 753 45.62 8.21 -11.87
C ALA A 753 44.53 7.13 -11.85
N LEU A 754 43.26 7.51 -11.62
CA LEU A 754 42.10 6.62 -11.70
C LEU A 754 41.80 6.26 -13.16
N ALA A 755 41.76 7.23 -14.07
CA ALA A 755 41.49 7.04 -15.48
C ALA A 755 42.59 6.24 -16.20
N ALA A 756 43.83 6.25 -15.71
CA ALA A 756 44.91 5.39 -16.24
C ALA A 756 44.66 3.89 -15.95
N ALA A 757 43.95 3.57 -14.87
CA ALA A 757 43.56 2.18 -14.53
C ALA A 757 42.32 1.74 -15.32
N ASP A 758 41.38 2.65 -15.63
CA ASP A 758 40.17 2.41 -16.41
C ASP A 758 39.93 3.58 -17.38
N THR A 759 40.41 3.42 -18.61
CA THR A 759 40.48 4.50 -19.63
C THR A 759 39.10 4.80 -20.29
N VAL A 760 38.09 3.98 -20.03
CA VAL A 760 36.74 4.14 -20.59
C VAL A 760 35.71 4.47 -19.52
N ASN A 761 36.13 4.63 -18.28
CA ASN A 761 35.25 4.99 -17.16
C ASN A 761 34.67 6.39 -17.36
N VAL A 762 33.39 6.46 -17.65
CA VAL A 762 32.69 7.72 -17.94
C VAL A 762 32.68 8.69 -16.76
N ILE A 763 32.77 8.21 -15.53
CA ILE A 763 32.79 9.03 -14.32
C ILE A 763 34.14 9.73 -14.20
N TYR A 764 35.25 9.00 -14.35
CA TYR A 764 36.58 9.55 -14.26
C TYR A 764 36.86 10.54 -15.40
N LEU A 765 36.42 10.17 -16.63
CA LEU A 765 36.48 11.08 -17.77
C LEU A 765 35.62 12.33 -17.55
N GLY A 766 34.43 12.20 -16.92
CA GLY A 766 33.56 13.32 -16.61
C GLY A 766 34.19 14.32 -15.68
N PHE A 767 34.82 13.86 -14.58
CA PHE A 767 35.59 14.74 -13.69
C PHE A 767 36.77 15.41 -14.40
N LEU A 768 37.52 14.68 -15.21
CA LEU A 768 38.62 15.27 -15.98
C LEU A 768 38.13 16.37 -16.95
N GLY A 769 36.97 16.13 -17.60
CA GLY A 769 36.35 17.11 -18.50
C GLY A 769 35.89 18.38 -17.75
N THR A 770 35.27 18.23 -16.60
CA THR A 770 34.83 19.36 -15.77
C THR A 770 36.02 20.11 -15.17
N ILE A 771 37.08 19.42 -14.74
CA ILE A 771 38.33 20.05 -14.27
C ILE A 771 38.99 20.83 -15.38
N ALA A 772 39.11 20.29 -16.61
CA ALA A 772 39.65 20.99 -17.76
C ALA A 772 38.86 22.28 -18.05
N ALA A 773 37.52 22.18 -18.06
CA ALA A 773 36.65 23.35 -18.24
C ALA A 773 36.83 24.41 -17.13
N ARG A 774 36.97 24.02 -15.86
CA ARG A 774 37.23 24.92 -14.72
C ARG A 774 38.59 25.59 -14.78
N ARG A 775 39.59 24.95 -15.40
CA ARG A 775 40.94 25.49 -15.62
C ARG A 775 41.08 26.28 -16.91
N ASN A 776 39.99 26.53 -17.62
CA ASN A 776 39.92 27.18 -18.93
C ASN A 776 40.66 26.41 -20.05
N ASP A 777 40.90 25.09 -19.90
CA ASP A 777 41.40 24.23 -20.97
C ASP A 777 40.21 23.70 -21.81
N GLU A 778 39.66 24.61 -22.61
CA GLU A 778 38.51 24.35 -23.46
C GLU A 778 38.78 23.21 -24.47
N ALA A 779 40.03 23.14 -25.00
CA ALA A 779 40.41 22.14 -25.97
C ALA A 779 40.31 20.71 -25.39
N THR A 780 40.79 20.50 -24.18
CA THR A 780 40.70 19.22 -23.47
C THR A 780 39.24 18.90 -23.08
N ALA A 781 38.50 19.90 -22.59
CA ALA A 781 37.07 19.71 -22.22
C ALA A 781 36.24 19.26 -23.42
N ARG A 782 36.41 19.95 -24.60
CA ARG A 782 35.68 19.57 -25.84
C ARG A 782 36.14 18.22 -26.39
N ARG A 783 37.40 17.84 -26.27
CA ARG A 783 37.88 16.47 -26.63
C ARG A 783 37.19 15.40 -25.80
N ILE A 784 36.94 15.63 -24.52
CA ILE A 784 36.28 14.71 -23.63
C ILE A 784 34.79 14.62 -24.00
N ILE A 785 34.11 15.73 -24.34
CA ILE A 785 32.75 15.72 -24.87
C ILE A 785 32.66 14.82 -26.10
N ALA A 786 33.54 15.00 -27.10
CA ALA A 786 33.59 14.19 -28.29
C ALA A 786 33.90 12.71 -28.01
N LYS A 787 34.71 12.40 -26.98
CA LYS A 787 34.99 11.04 -26.56
C LYS A 787 33.72 10.39 -26.01
N PHE A 788 32.90 11.10 -25.26
CA PHE A 788 31.60 10.59 -24.79
C PHE A 788 30.67 10.24 -25.93
N ASP A 789 30.61 11.04 -27.00
CA ASP A 789 29.81 10.72 -28.21
C ASP A 789 30.26 9.41 -28.86
N SER A 790 31.56 9.16 -28.91
CA SER A 790 32.14 7.92 -29.46
C SER A 790 31.88 6.69 -28.54
N LEU A 791 31.79 6.87 -27.23
CA LEU A 791 31.55 5.80 -26.26
C LEU A 791 30.06 5.48 -26.11
N ARG A 792 29.17 6.45 -26.32
CA ARG A 792 27.71 6.31 -26.07
C ARG A 792 27.05 5.07 -26.71
N PRO A 793 27.39 4.62 -27.94
CA PRO A 793 26.81 3.41 -28.52
C PRO A 793 27.20 2.11 -27.83
N SER A 794 28.40 2.09 -27.19
CA SER A 794 28.97 0.88 -26.55
C SER A 794 28.81 0.83 -25.04
N LEU A 795 28.25 1.90 -24.41
CA LEU A 795 28.03 1.91 -22.97
C LEU A 795 26.93 0.94 -22.57
N PRO A 796 27.20 0.02 -21.64
CA PRO A 796 26.11 -0.60 -20.88
C PRO A 796 25.41 0.51 -20.09
N GLN A 797 24.09 0.51 -20.06
CA GLN A 797 23.29 1.53 -19.40
C GLN A 797 23.87 2.04 -18.05
N PRO A 798 23.58 3.32 -17.68
CA PRO A 798 22.68 4.23 -18.37
C PRO A 798 23.44 5.16 -19.34
N ARG A 799 23.03 5.22 -20.59
CA ARG A 799 23.50 6.20 -21.61
C ARG A 799 23.38 7.64 -21.13
N ALA A 800 22.41 7.86 -20.21
CA ALA A 800 22.19 9.11 -19.51
C ALA A 800 23.44 9.63 -18.75
N ILE A 801 24.33 8.77 -18.25
CA ILE A 801 25.54 9.19 -17.51
C ILE A 801 26.48 10.01 -18.39
N ALA A 802 26.72 9.59 -19.63
CA ALA A 802 27.56 10.34 -20.56
C ALA A 802 26.94 11.72 -20.88
N GLY A 803 25.64 11.77 -21.17
CA GLY A 803 24.91 13.02 -21.41
C GLY A 803 24.91 13.96 -20.20
N TYR A 804 24.81 13.42 -18.98
CA TYR A 804 24.92 14.18 -17.75
C TYR A 804 26.29 14.88 -17.61
N TRP A 805 27.39 14.16 -17.83
CA TRP A 805 28.73 14.75 -17.78
C TRP A 805 28.97 15.76 -18.92
N GLN A 806 28.47 15.48 -20.13
CA GLN A 806 28.52 16.44 -21.23
C GLN A 806 27.78 17.74 -20.87
N ALA A 807 26.59 17.65 -20.26
CA ALA A 807 25.83 18.81 -19.81
C ALA A 807 26.59 19.63 -18.74
N LYS A 808 27.25 18.98 -17.77
CA LYS A 808 28.09 19.65 -16.77
C LYS A 808 29.25 20.38 -17.42
N ILE A 809 30.00 19.74 -18.30
CA ILE A 809 31.14 20.35 -19.01
C ILE A 809 30.68 21.57 -19.84
N SER A 810 29.59 21.43 -20.62
CA SER A 810 28.98 22.51 -21.42
C SER A 810 28.52 23.67 -20.54
N SER A 811 27.90 23.38 -19.38
CA SER A 811 27.48 24.39 -18.41
C SER A 811 28.68 25.22 -17.87
N ILE A 812 29.79 24.56 -17.53
CA ILE A 812 31.01 25.24 -17.05
C ILE A 812 31.66 26.07 -18.16
N LEU A 813 31.67 25.59 -19.40
CA LEU A 813 32.15 26.34 -20.56
C LEU A 813 31.27 27.55 -20.90
N GLY A 814 30.04 27.60 -20.46
CA GLY A 814 29.05 28.66 -20.77
C GLY A 814 28.18 28.36 -21.98
N ASP A 815 28.23 27.14 -22.49
CA ASP A 815 27.38 26.65 -23.60
C ASP A 815 25.98 26.26 -23.05
N GLU A 816 25.23 27.27 -22.56
CA GLU A 816 23.96 27.07 -21.84
C GLU A 816 22.92 26.29 -22.66
N ARG A 817 22.80 26.62 -23.95
CA ARG A 817 21.84 25.95 -24.84
C ARG A 817 22.13 24.46 -25.00
N ASP A 818 23.40 24.12 -25.20
CA ASP A 818 23.81 22.72 -25.36
C ASP A 818 23.67 21.94 -24.05
N ALA A 819 23.99 22.60 -22.91
CA ALA A 819 23.79 22.03 -21.60
C ALA A 819 22.31 21.70 -21.35
N LEU A 820 21.38 22.63 -21.62
CA LEU A 820 19.93 22.43 -21.47
C LEU A 820 19.40 21.36 -22.42
N LEU A 821 19.90 21.30 -23.67
CA LEU A 821 19.50 20.26 -24.62
C LEU A 821 19.89 18.87 -24.09
N LEU A 822 21.14 18.69 -23.67
CA LEU A 822 21.64 17.44 -23.12
C LEU A 822 20.90 17.04 -21.82
N MET A 823 20.62 18.02 -20.95
CA MET A 823 19.82 17.78 -19.74
C MET A 823 18.40 17.34 -20.09
N SER A 824 17.78 17.93 -21.12
CA SER A 824 16.44 17.56 -21.55
C SER A 824 16.39 16.16 -22.20
N GLU A 825 17.46 15.72 -22.84
CA GLU A 825 17.60 14.34 -23.33
C GLU A 825 17.68 13.34 -22.18
N VAL A 826 18.46 13.67 -21.13
CA VAL A 826 18.64 12.80 -19.97
C VAL A 826 17.43 12.81 -19.05
N TRP A 827 16.83 13.97 -18.86
CA TRP A 827 15.66 14.18 -18.00
C TRP A 827 14.54 14.92 -18.74
N PRO A 828 13.79 14.26 -19.63
CA PRO A 828 12.75 14.94 -20.44
C PRO A 828 11.65 15.62 -19.61
N GLN A 829 11.49 15.19 -18.34
CA GLN A 829 10.52 15.76 -17.41
C GLN A 829 11.11 16.82 -16.47
N GLY A 830 12.38 17.18 -16.66
CA GLY A 830 13.13 18.01 -15.72
C GLY A 830 13.62 17.20 -14.53
N ASP A 831 14.52 17.81 -13.75
CA ASP A 831 15.03 17.23 -12.52
C ASP A 831 15.33 18.38 -11.53
N SER A 832 14.95 18.21 -10.26
CA SER A 832 15.25 19.18 -9.20
C SER A 832 16.67 19.02 -8.64
N GLY A 833 17.37 17.92 -8.91
CA GLY A 833 18.73 17.67 -8.42
C GLY A 833 19.80 18.66 -8.90
N PRO A 834 19.80 19.12 -10.16
CA PRO A 834 20.82 20.02 -10.69
C PRO A 834 20.93 21.38 -10.00
N HIS A 835 19.91 21.83 -9.26
CA HIS A 835 20.01 23.11 -8.53
C HIS A 835 21.07 23.12 -7.43
N MET A 836 21.45 21.96 -6.91
CA MET A 836 22.48 21.77 -5.88
C MET A 836 23.86 21.45 -6.47
N ASP A 837 23.95 21.24 -7.78
CA ASP A 837 25.20 20.92 -8.44
C ASP A 837 25.91 22.21 -8.86
N PHE A 838 26.99 22.57 -8.16
CA PHE A 838 27.75 23.80 -8.43
C PHE A 838 28.36 23.83 -9.84
N ASP A 839 28.41 22.72 -10.56
CA ASP A 839 28.84 22.70 -11.95
C ASP A 839 27.81 23.38 -12.87
N HIS A 840 26.60 23.60 -12.41
CA HIS A 840 25.56 24.38 -13.09
C HIS A 840 25.43 25.82 -12.54
N GLU A 841 26.35 26.31 -11.70
CA GLU A 841 26.22 27.62 -11.03
C GLU A 841 26.02 28.78 -12.00
N ARG A 842 26.62 28.73 -13.20
CA ARG A 842 26.41 29.72 -14.25
C ARG A 842 25.01 29.78 -14.79
N MET A 843 24.28 28.68 -14.73
CA MET A 843 22.92 28.56 -15.23
C MET A 843 21.84 28.92 -14.19
N TRP A 844 22.21 29.08 -12.93
CA TRP A 844 21.20 29.32 -11.87
C TRP A 844 20.42 30.64 -12.04
N SER A 845 20.97 31.63 -12.75
CA SER A 845 20.29 32.87 -13.10
C SER A 845 19.37 32.74 -14.33
N SER A 846 19.54 31.69 -15.16
CA SER A 846 18.77 31.46 -16.36
C SER A 846 17.31 31.08 -16.04
N GLU A 847 16.36 31.71 -16.74
CA GLU A 847 14.94 31.40 -16.57
C GLU A 847 14.60 30.01 -17.15
N GLU A 848 15.26 29.62 -18.25
CA GLU A 848 15.04 28.31 -18.88
C GLU A 848 15.52 27.18 -17.95
N PHE A 849 16.70 27.35 -17.34
CA PHE A 849 17.23 26.40 -16.36
C PHE A 849 16.31 26.32 -15.13
N ARG A 850 15.89 27.46 -14.56
CA ARG A 850 14.93 27.48 -13.42
C ARG A 850 13.61 26.81 -13.76
N ARG A 851 13.12 26.94 -15.00
CA ARG A 851 11.90 26.22 -15.45
C ARG A 851 12.16 24.72 -15.57
N PHE A 852 13.34 24.32 -16.03
CA PHE A 852 13.74 22.92 -16.16
C PHE A 852 13.81 22.22 -14.80
N ILE A 853 14.42 22.84 -13.78
CA ILE A 853 14.57 22.25 -12.43
C ILE A 853 13.30 22.35 -11.56
N ARG A 854 12.32 23.16 -11.94
CA ARG A 854 11.11 23.37 -11.13
C ARG A 854 10.33 22.04 -10.96
N PRO A 855 9.97 21.68 -9.72
CA PRO A 855 9.10 20.56 -9.45
C PRO A 855 7.79 20.63 -10.23
N ARG A 856 7.31 19.48 -10.72
CA ARG A 856 6.06 19.29 -11.45
C ARG A 856 5.10 18.44 -10.61
N GLY A 857 3.78 18.67 -10.68
CA GLY A 857 2.72 17.85 -10.08
C GLY A 857 2.45 18.16 -8.62
#